data_302fe6d8e0551e66a51b0b61e515207a
#
_entry.id   302fe6d8e0551e66a51b0b61e515207a
#
_cell.length_a   1.000
_cell.length_b   1.000
_cell.length_c   1.000
_cell.angle_alpha   90.00
_cell.angle_beta   90.00
_cell.angle_gamma   90.00
#
_symmetry.space_group_name_H-M   'P 1'
#
loop_
_entity.id
_entity.type
_entity.pdbx_description
1 polymer ?
#
loop_
_entity_poly.entity_id
_entity_poly.type
_entity_poly.pdbx_seq_one_letter_code
_entity_poly.pdbx_strand_id
1 'polypeptide(L)'
;MVMDSAAEHMFEIELISGSRDFMIPKSNKIAITDKLAKEVFGTKDPLGEKLKIWSDDMEICAIVKSQDQHSNFPFGILKPSRQTEEWNVAYCQTFIKVRPETDMRAFKKKLYEHKIKKDRDSLSHFVLTSITAMRYDHPEEEPTIKLEHILLFALAGGLVILCALFNYLTLFVNRIRIRSKEIGLRKVCGSSDGNLFVLFASEYLLTLSISLLAGIALIEVILPVFQELSNVKTDSFSLYLETFVYFGFITLLAFLFSLFPIYYFRKRSLQKALKGSSDGKGKNLFPKASLTLQLIISIGFIFCSSVLIKQIHHLHTTDIGLNRKDRGDVRIYPQTDGLKEEIAKLSSIAEVYPDENDPLFPSHSRSYRSFTDWEGKPASVEGLTIQIIPCNNRYFEFYGLQLLKGKLPEGDTERHILLNEAAVKELKIDNPIGKTLSRKDQKGFIIDGIFKDFYIAPPTVPVKPVMLEFSPGKKNIQNDYSTTAIFRHQPGSRELCKQQVEQLAKKMQPNAVDIHVTFMEEEYEKFLKSEKTLLKMLDFVTIVCILISLFGVFSQVTLDCEQKKKEIAVRKVNGAEASDIMRMFFAGNLRLLCIASVIAFPASYLIMKSWIENYVLQAAISWWLYPVIWGVLVLLLTLCTGWRIQKAANQNPAEVIKSE
;
A
#
# COMPACT_ATOMS: atom_id res chain seq x y z
N MET A 1 -7.24 25.75 8.20
CA MET A 1 -8.54 25.05 8.31
C MET A 1 -9.61 26.04 8.72
N VAL A 2 -10.75 26.03 8.03
CA VAL A 2 -11.91 26.88 8.38
C VAL A 2 -12.93 26.01 9.10
N MET A 3 -13.43 26.44 10.25
CA MET A 3 -14.37 25.68 11.08
C MET A 3 -15.45 26.53 11.69
N ASP A 4 -16.57 25.91 12.05
CA ASP A 4 -17.63 26.55 12.81
C ASP A 4 -17.39 26.44 14.34
N SER A 5 -18.22 27.12 15.14
CA SER A 5 -18.09 27.12 16.61
C SER A 5 -18.38 25.76 17.26
N ALA A 6 -19.08 24.84 16.57
CA ALA A 6 -19.37 23.51 17.10
C ALA A 6 -18.16 22.57 17.03
N ALA A 7 -17.19 22.86 16.16
CA ALA A 7 -16.01 22.04 15.96
C ALA A 7 -15.13 21.90 17.22
N GLU A 8 -15.07 22.92 18.06
CA GLU A 8 -14.34 22.89 19.34
C GLU A 8 -14.81 21.75 20.24
N HIS A 9 -16.14 21.62 20.42
CA HIS A 9 -16.73 20.60 21.28
C HIS A 9 -16.68 19.19 20.66
N MET A 10 -16.52 19.13 19.36
CA MET A 10 -16.49 17.87 18.63
C MET A 10 -15.07 17.28 18.56
N PHE A 11 -14.05 18.13 18.39
CA PHE A 11 -12.66 17.71 18.15
C PHE A 11 -11.72 17.98 19.32
N GLU A 12 -12.23 18.44 20.48
CA GLU A 12 -11.47 18.65 21.73
C GLU A 12 -10.17 19.46 21.51
N ILE A 13 -10.27 20.63 20.86
CA ILE A 13 -9.12 21.47 20.54
C ILE A 13 -8.53 22.02 21.84
N GLU A 14 -7.30 21.63 22.15
CA GLU A 14 -6.58 22.03 23.36
C GLU A 14 -5.98 23.44 23.18
N LEU A 15 -6.48 24.41 23.99
CA LEU A 15 -5.98 25.78 24.04
C LEU A 15 -4.77 25.84 24.97
N ILE A 16 -3.62 26.31 24.45
CA ILE A 16 -2.40 26.54 25.25
C ILE A 16 -2.41 27.93 25.86
N SER A 17 -2.72 28.94 25.05
CA SER A 17 -2.78 30.35 25.52
C SER A 17 -3.69 31.19 24.64
N GLY A 18 -4.18 32.32 25.17
CA GLY A 18 -5.03 33.27 24.46
C GLY A 18 -6.52 33.07 24.69
N SER A 19 -7.35 33.57 23.77
CA SER A 19 -8.83 33.55 23.86
C SER A 19 -9.43 32.67 22.77
N ARG A 20 -10.68 32.22 22.97
CA ARG A 20 -11.44 31.44 21.99
C ARG A 20 -12.19 32.28 20.96
N ASP A 21 -11.82 33.54 20.80
CA ASP A 21 -12.48 34.47 19.88
C ASP A 21 -12.32 34.05 18.40
N PHE A 22 -11.35 33.18 18.08
CA PHE A 22 -11.20 32.60 16.77
C PHE A 22 -12.36 31.68 16.33
N MET A 23 -13.26 31.35 17.26
CA MET A 23 -14.49 30.59 16.98
C MET A 23 -15.70 31.46 16.64
N ILE A 24 -15.60 32.77 16.89
CA ILE A 24 -16.72 33.69 16.61
C ILE A 24 -16.87 33.85 15.10
N PRO A 25 -18.04 33.49 14.51
CA PRO A 25 -18.28 33.63 13.10
C PRO A 25 -18.01 35.06 12.59
N LYS A 26 -17.37 35.16 11.41
CA LYS A 26 -17.01 36.45 10.78
C LYS A 26 -16.01 37.30 11.56
N SER A 27 -15.41 36.82 12.62
CA SER A 27 -14.32 37.54 13.30
C SER A 27 -13.05 37.54 12.43
N ASN A 28 -12.22 38.58 12.61
CA ASN A 28 -10.90 38.61 11.95
C ASN A 28 -9.81 38.01 12.88
N LYS A 29 -10.21 37.09 13.77
CA LYS A 29 -9.32 36.44 14.73
C LYS A 29 -9.04 34.99 14.33
N ILE A 30 -7.82 34.55 14.57
CA ILE A 30 -7.36 33.20 14.26
C ILE A 30 -6.63 32.58 15.44
N ALA A 31 -6.60 31.26 15.46
CA ALA A 31 -5.66 30.51 16.27
C ALA A 31 -4.57 29.86 15.41
N ILE A 32 -3.35 29.80 15.94
CA ILE A 32 -2.23 29.11 15.30
C ILE A 32 -1.72 27.99 16.21
N THR A 33 -1.11 26.96 15.61
CA THR A 33 -0.52 25.89 16.41
C THR A 33 0.80 26.34 17.05
N ASP A 34 1.16 25.73 18.17
CA ASP A 34 2.42 25.97 18.88
C ASP A 34 3.65 25.73 18.00
N LYS A 35 3.56 24.76 17.07
CA LYS A 35 4.60 24.48 16.08
C LYS A 35 4.75 25.63 15.09
N LEU A 36 3.66 26.11 14.52
CA LEU A 36 3.67 27.24 13.57
C LEU A 36 4.10 28.53 14.28
N ALA A 37 3.66 28.75 15.53
CA ALA A 37 4.10 29.88 16.34
C ALA A 37 5.62 29.92 16.48
N LYS A 38 6.27 28.80 16.77
CA LYS A 38 7.72 28.67 16.85
C LYS A 38 8.42 28.89 15.52
N GLU A 39 7.85 28.35 14.43
CA GLU A 39 8.42 28.49 13.09
C GLU A 39 8.40 29.93 12.58
N VAL A 40 7.30 30.67 12.81
CA VAL A 40 7.11 32.03 12.27
C VAL A 40 7.66 33.12 13.21
N PHE A 41 7.43 32.99 14.51
CA PHE A 41 7.75 34.02 15.50
C PHE A 41 8.95 33.69 16.37
N GLY A 42 9.48 32.46 16.32
CA GLY A 42 10.60 32.01 17.13
C GLY A 42 10.30 32.07 18.62
N THR A 43 10.95 33.00 19.32
CA THR A 43 10.77 33.24 20.76
C THR A 43 9.83 34.41 21.09
N LYS A 44 9.35 35.14 20.07
CA LYS A 44 8.42 36.26 20.25
C LYS A 44 7.02 35.74 20.51
N ASP A 45 6.29 36.39 21.44
CA ASP A 45 4.88 36.07 21.67
C ASP A 45 4.03 36.46 20.45
N PRO A 46 3.33 35.52 19.81
CA PRO A 46 2.54 35.80 18.63
C PRO A 46 1.14 36.37 18.96
N LEU A 47 0.71 36.37 20.20
CA LEU A 47 -0.63 36.86 20.58
C LEU A 47 -0.78 38.36 20.29
N GLY A 48 -1.85 38.73 19.59
CA GLY A 48 -2.12 40.10 19.14
C GLY A 48 -1.41 40.53 17.89
N GLU A 49 -0.46 39.73 17.37
CA GLU A 49 0.19 39.99 16.08
C GLU A 49 -0.78 39.72 14.92
N LYS A 50 -0.55 40.39 13.79
CA LYS A 50 -1.37 40.23 12.59
C LYS A 50 -0.66 39.38 11.55
N LEU A 51 -1.39 38.40 11.03
CA LEU A 51 -0.98 37.61 9.88
C LEU A 51 -1.85 37.94 8.67
N LYS A 52 -1.23 38.23 7.54
CA LYS A 52 -1.94 38.43 6.29
C LYS A 52 -2.22 37.04 5.68
N ILE A 53 -3.51 36.67 5.68
CA ILE A 53 -3.99 35.42 5.08
C ILE A 53 -4.80 35.79 3.85
N TRP A 54 -4.23 35.53 2.65
CA TRP A 54 -4.72 36.02 1.38
C TRP A 54 -4.86 37.56 1.37
N SER A 55 -6.07 38.10 1.30
CA SER A 55 -6.35 39.54 1.34
C SER A 55 -6.69 40.08 2.72
N ASP A 56 -6.90 39.22 3.72
CA ASP A 56 -7.41 39.57 5.03
C ASP A 56 -6.28 39.67 6.06
N ASP A 57 -6.22 40.79 6.78
CA ASP A 57 -5.36 40.91 7.98
C ASP A 57 -6.07 40.27 9.17
N MET A 58 -5.53 39.15 9.66
CA MET A 58 -6.09 38.37 10.73
C MET A 58 -5.23 38.50 11.98
N GLU A 59 -5.87 38.77 13.13
CA GLU A 59 -5.20 38.86 14.43
C GLU A 59 -5.08 37.49 15.10
N ILE A 60 -3.91 37.16 15.60
CA ILE A 60 -3.68 35.92 16.35
C ILE A 60 -4.20 36.10 17.75
N CYS A 61 -5.31 35.44 18.10
CA CYS A 61 -5.91 35.52 19.43
C CYS A 61 -5.65 34.30 20.31
N ALA A 62 -5.13 33.20 19.73
CA ALA A 62 -4.88 31.97 20.47
C ALA A 62 -3.73 31.15 19.92
N ILE A 63 -3.07 30.41 20.81
CA ILE A 63 -2.16 29.32 20.48
C ILE A 63 -2.82 28.01 20.91
N VAL A 64 -2.94 27.07 19.97
CA VAL A 64 -3.51 25.75 20.18
C VAL A 64 -2.44 24.69 20.03
N LYS A 65 -2.62 23.56 20.69
CA LYS A 65 -1.69 22.43 20.59
C LYS A 65 -1.69 21.87 19.18
N SER A 66 -0.51 21.67 18.64
CA SER A 66 -0.37 20.98 17.35
C SER A 66 -0.86 19.55 17.47
N GLN A 67 -1.59 19.12 16.46
CA GLN A 67 -2.04 17.73 16.39
C GLN A 67 -0.89 16.81 16.05
N ASP A 68 -1.00 15.56 16.47
CA ASP A 68 -0.06 14.49 16.12
C ASP A 68 0.01 14.32 14.59
N GLN A 69 1.18 13.93 14.08
CA GLN A 69 1.44 13.72 12.65
C GLN A 69 0.48 12.71 11.98
N HIS A 70 -0.28 11.98 12.79
CA HIS A 70 -1.26 10.97 12.36
C HIS A 70 -2.71 11.47 12.33
N SER A 71 -2.94 12.77 12.54
CA SER A 71 -4.29 13.34 12.46
C SER A 71 -4.82 13.30 11.02
N ASN A 72 -6.09 12.94 10.86
CA ASN A 72 -6.79 13.05 9.58
C ASN A 72 -7.10 14.52 9.20
N PHE A 73 -6.90 15.45 10.14
CA PHE A 73 -7.18 16.88 9.98
C PHE A 73 -5.97 17.72 10.41
N PRO A 74 -4.84 17.64 9.66
CA PRO A 74 -3.69 18.47 10.01
C PRO A 74 -4.02 19.93 9.75
N PHE A 75 -3.74 20.78 10.73
CA PHE A 75 -3.90 22.22 10.57
C PHE A 75 -2.75 22.96 11.24
N GLY A 76 -2.36 24.10 10.64
CA GLY A 76 -1.45 25.06 11.24
C GLY A 76 -2.21 26.29 11.75
N ILE A 77 -3.30 26.65 11.08
CA ILE A 77 -4.13 27.83 11.37
C ILE A 77 -5.59 27.42 11.43
N LEU A 78 -6.30 27.89 12.46
CA LEU A 78 -7.74 27.77 12.59
C LEU A 78 -8.39 29.14 12.37
N LYS A 79 -9.32 29.19 11.41
CA LYS A 79 -10.06 30.40 11.03
C LYS A 79 -11.55 30.16 11.20
N PRO A 80 -12.34 31.14 11.69
CA PRO A 80 -13.78 31.00 11.82
C PRO A 80 -14.45 30.92 10.46
N SER A 81 -15.52 30.13 10.38
CA SER A 81 -16.34 30.05 9.18
C SER A 81 -17.08 31.37 8.93
N ARG A 82 -17.04 31.85 7.69
CA ARG A 82 -18.03 32.82 7.21
C ARG A 82 -19.27 32.03 6.89
N GLN A 83 -20.26 32.00 7.78
CA GLN A 83 -21.53 31.35 7.50
C GLN A 83 -22.12 31.92 6.19
N THR A 84 -22.15 31.13 5.16
CA THR A 84 -22.88 31.40 3.94
C THR A 84 -24.23 30.70 4.07
N GLU A 85 -25.32 31.44 3.97
CA GLU A 85 -26.67 30.89 3.96
C GLU A 85 -26.99 30.10 2.67
N GLU A 86 -26.08 30.14 1.70
CA GLU A 86 -26.26 29.51 0.39
C GLU A 86 -25.57 28.14 0.32
N TRP A 87 -26.37 27.08 0.32
CA TRP A 87 -25.90 25.69 0.10
C TRP A 87 -25.06 25.50 -1.18
N ASN A 88 -25.24 26.37 -2.16
CA ASN A 88 -24.65 26.20 -3.48
C ASN A 88 -23.16 26.56 -3.56
N VAL A 89 -22.59 27.15 -2.49
CA VAL A 89 -21.23 27.70 -2.49
C VAL A 89 -20.36 27.03 -1.42
N ALA A 90 -20.91 26.12 -0.62
CA ALA A 90 -20.20 25.53 0.49
C ALA A 90 -19.45 24.26 0.08
N TYR A 91 -18.14 24.38 -0.08
CA TYR A 91 -17.21 23.23 -0.04
C TYR A 91 -16.88 22.94 1.42
N CYS A 92 -17.72 22.18 2.11
CA CYS A 92 -17.49 21.85 3.51
C CYS A 92 -17.72 20.36 3.78
N GLN A 93 -16.91 19.82 4.66
CA GLN A 93 -17.15 18.51 5.28
C GLN A 93 -18.06 18.71 6.48
N THR A 94 -19.13 17.95 6.58
CA THR A 94 -20.10 18.03 7.68
C THR A 94 -19.88 16.85 8.61
N PHE A 95 -19.55 17.15 9.87
CA PHE A 95 -19.40 16.15 10.93
C PHE A 95 -20.64 16.14 11.82
N ILE A 96 -21.06 14.94 12.21
CA ILE A 96 -22.19 14.77 13.13
C ILE A 96 -21.78 13.87 14.29
N LYS A 97 -22.16 14.25 15.51
CA LYS A 97 -22.04 13.41 16.69
C LYS A 97 -23.35 12.67 16.90
N VAL A 98 -23.31 11.35 16.82
CA VAL A 98 -24.48 10.50 16.92
C VAL A 98 -24.64 10.03 18.37
N ARG A 99 -25.88 9.89 18.87
CA ARG A 99 -26.16 9.36 20.21
C ARG A 99 -25.73 7.90 20.30
N PRO A 100 -25.21 7.43 21.46
CA PRO A 100 -24.73 6.04 21.61
C PRO A 100 -25.76 4.98 21.29
N GLU A 101 -27.06 5.23 21.53
CA GLU A 101 -28.14 4.26 21.33
C GLU A 101 -28.66 4.21 19.89
N THR A 102 -28.09 5.01 18.97
CA THR A 102 -28.60 5.10 17.60
C THR A 102 -28.24 3.85 16.78
N ASP A 103 -29.22 3.20 16.17
CA ASP A 103 -28.98 2.17 15.17
C ASP A 103 -28.37 2.80 13.91
N MET A 104 -27.07 2.63 13.77
CA MET A 104 -26.28 3.21 12.69
C MET A 104 -26.66 2.68 11.29
N ARG A 105 -27.18 1.44 11.21
CA ARG A 105 -27.61 0.87 9.92
C ARG A 105 -28.90 1.51 9.44
N ALA A 106 -29.87 1.60 10.34
CA ALA A 106 -31.13 2.26 10.05
C ALA A 106 -30.93 3.76 9.75
N PHE A 107 -30.06 4.42 10.51
CA PHE A 107 -29.74 5.84 10.30
C PHE A 107 -29.06 6.10 8.95
N LYS A 108 -28.04 5.32 8.58
CA LYS A 108 -27.39 5.41 7.27
C LYS A 108 -28.37 5.23 6.11
N LYS A 109 -29.26 4.22 6.21
CA LYS A 109 -30.29 3.96 5.20
C LYS A 109 -31.26 5.12 5.07
N LYS A 110 -31.77 5.65 6.19
CA LYS A 110 -32.68 6.80 6.21
C LYS A 110 -32.02 8.06 5.64
N LEU A 111 -30.76 8.28 5.95
CA LEU A 111 -30.00 9.43 5.44
C LEU A 111 -29.76 9.32 3.92
N TYR A 112 -29.43 8.13 3.44
CA TYR A 112 -29.24 7.87 2.01
C TYR A 112 -30.55 8.02 1.21
N GLU A 113 -31.68 7.59 1.77
CA GLU A 113 -33.01 7.73 1.16
C GLU A 113 -33.54 9.18 1.21
N HIS A 114 -32.93 10.04 2.04
CA HIS A 114 -33.35 11.43 2.15
C HIS A 114 -32.94 12.21 0.89
N LYS A 115 -33.92 12.55 0.08
CA LYS A 115 -33.71 13.33 -1.16
C LYS A 115 -33.48 14.81 -0.83
N ILE A 116 -32.39 15.34 -1.39
CA ILE A 116 -32.09 16.78 -1.35
C ILE A 116 -33.08 17.47 -2.29
N LYS A 117 -34.01 18.28 -1.73
CA LYS A 117 -35.12 18.90 -2.47
C LYS A 117 -34.72 20.06 -3.40
N LYS A 118 -33.46 20.30 -3.65
CA LYS A 118 -33.02 21.38 -4.56
C LYS A 118 -32.86 20.83 -5.97
N ASP A 119 -33.44 21.52 -6.95
CA ASP A 119 -33.45 21.17 -8.40
C ASP A 119 -32.04 20.91 -8.96
N ARG A 120 -31.00 21.46 -8.33
CA ARG A 120 -29.62 21.30 -8.77
C ARG A 120 -28.97 20.01 -8.32
N ASP A 121 -29.45 19.41 -7.22
CA ASP A 121 -28.76 18.31 -6.53
C ASP A 121 -29.67 17.08 -6.32
N SER A 122 -30.70 16.94 -7.17
CA SER A 122 -31.69 15.85 -7.07
C SER A 122 -31.10 14.44 -7.19
N LEU A 123 -29.87 14.32 -7.71
CA LEU A 123 -29.14 13.05 -7.86
C LEU A 123 -28.16 12.79 -6.72
N SER A 124 -27.99 13.76 -5.82
CA SER A 124 -27.05 13.62 -4.72
C SER A 124 -27.68 12.94 -3.51
N HIS A 125 -26.95 12.06 -2.88
CA HIS A 125 -27.32 11.36 -1.65
C HIS A 125 -26.35 11.71 -0.54
N PHE A 126 -26.85 11.72 0.70
CA PHE A 126 -25.98 11.83 1.87
C PHE A 126 -25.33 10.48 2.15
N VAL A 127 -24.00 10.46 2.17
CA VAL A 127 -23.21 9.29 2.56
C VAL A 127 -22.61 9.56 3.93
N LEU A 128 -22.78 8.63 4.87
CA LEU A 128 -22.22 8.74 6.22
C LEU A 128 -21.05 7.79 6.39
N THR A 129 -19.87 8.36 6.58
CA THR A 129 -18.62 7.64 6.83
C THR A 129 -18.18 7.83 8.27
N SER A 130 -17.67 6.77 8.92
CA SER A 130 -17.07 6.88 10.25
C SER A 130 -15.76 7.68 10.16
N ILE A 131 -15.51 8.55 11.14
CA ILE A 131 -14.24 9.30 11.25
C ILE A 131 -13.03 8.35 11.23
N THR A 132 -13.14 7.17 11.87
CA THR A 132 -12.08 6.15 11.88
C THR A 132 -11.89 5.45 10.54
N ALA A 133 -12.93 5.38 9.71
CA ALA A 133 -12.86 4.82 8.37
C ALA A 133 -12.50 5.85 7.28
N MET A 134 -12.60 7.13 7.60
CA MET A 134 -12.41 8.23 6.64
C MET A 134 -11.07 8.16 5.90
N ARG A 135 -10.02 7.72 6.59
CA ARG A 135 -8.68 7.53 6.00
C ARG A 135 -8.66 6.50 4.88
N TYR A 136 -9.59 5.54 4.89
CA TYR A 136 -9.64 4.41 3.97
C TYR A 136 -10.75 4.54 2.93
N ASP A 137 -11.76 5.38 3.18
CA ASP A 137 -12.97 5.48 2.35
C ASP A 137 -12.88 6.49 1.20
N HIS A 138 -11.82 7.31 1.14
CA HIS A 138 -11.62 8.31 0.07
C HIS A 138 -10.29 8.09 -0.67
N PRO A 139 -10.11 6.96 -1.35
CA PRO A 139 -8.86 6.68 -2.08
C PRO A 139 -8.64 7.60 -3.29
N GLU A 140 -9.62 8.42 -3.65
CA GLU A 140 -9.56 9.30 -4.82
C GLU A 140 -8.84 10.63 -4.55
N GLU A 141 -8.80 11.09 -3.29
CA GLU A 141 -8.26 12.41 -2.91
C GLU A 141 -6.82 12.35 -2.43
N GLU A 142 -6.43 11.25 -1.75
CA GLU A 142 -5.05 11.05 -1.31
C GLU A 142 -4.63 9.57 -1.46
N PRO A 143 -3.37 9.29 -1.85
CA PRO A 143 -2.84 7.93 -1.92
C PRO A 143 -2.59 7.39 -0.50
N THR A 144 -3.63 6.94 0.15
CA THR A 144 -3.55 6.30 1.47
C THR A 144 -3.23 4.82 1.33
N ILE A 145 -2.55 4.25 2.33
CA ILE A 145 -2.36 2.80 2.40
C ILE A 145 -3.73 2.15 2.64
N LYS A 146 -4.14 1.27 1.74
CA LYS A 146 -5.42 0.56 1.84
C LYS A 146 -5.43 -0.38 3.04
N LEU A 147 -6.55 -0.44 3.78
CA LEU A 147 -6.70 -1.34 4.92
C LEU A 147 -6.44 -2.81 4.54
N GLU A 148 -6.86 -3.21 3.34
CA GLU A 148 -6.61 -4.54 2.79
C GLU A 148 -5.12 -4.87 2.69
N HIS A 149 -4.27 -3.90 2.32
CA HIS A 149 -2.82 -4.08 2.26
C HIS A 149 -2.21 -4.27 3.65
N ILE A 150 -2.71 -3.55 4.66
CA ILE A 150 -2.28 -3.71 6.06
C ILE A 150 -2.64 -5.11 6.56
N LEU A 151 -3.87 -5.58 6.30
CA LEU A 151 -4.33 -6.92 6.68
C LEU A 151 -3.53 -8.02 5.97
N LEU A 152 -3.25 -7.86 4.68
CA LEU A 152 -2.41 -8.80 3.93
C LEU A 152 -0.99 -8.86 4.49
N PHE A 153 -0.41 -7.72 4.85
CA PHE A 153 0.92 -7.67 5.46
C PHE A 153 0.92 -8.30 6.87
N ALA A 154 -0.09 -8.05 7.69
CA ALA A 154 -0.24 -8.68 8.99
C ALA A 154 -0.39 -10.21 8.88
N LEU A 155 -1.18 -10.68 7.90
CA LEU A 155 -1.30 -12.11 7.59
C LEU A 155 0.04 -12.70 7.14
N ALA A 156 0.76 -12.01 6.27
CA ALA A 156 2.07 -12.42 5.81
C ALA A 156 3.06 -12.55 6.97
N GLY A 157 3.12 -11.56 7.87
CA GLY A 157 3.91 -11.60 9.09
C GLY A 157 3.55 -12.79 10.00
N GLY A 158 2.26 -13.05 10.17
CA GLY A 158 1.76 -14.21 10.92
C GLY A 158 2.22 -15.53 10.31
N LEU A 159 2.20 -15.66 8.98
CA LEU A 159 2.69 -16.86 8.28
C LEU A 159 4.20 -17.04 8.41
N VAL A 160 5.00 -15.95 8.42
CA VAL A 160 6.45 -16.00 8.69
C VAL A 160 6.73 -16.52 10.10
N ILE A 161 6.01 -15.98 11.10
CA ILE A 161 6.12 -16.43 12.49
C ILE A 161 5.77 -17.91 12.58
N LEU A 162 4.71 -18.35 11.92
CA LEU A 162 4.32 -19.75 11.86
C LEU A 162 5.41 -20.63 11.25
N CYS A 163 6.02 -20.22 10.14
CA CYS A 163 7.17 -20.88 9.54
C CYS A 163 8.36 -21.01 10.52
N ALA A 164 8.68 -19.92 11.21
CA ALA A 164 9.76 -19.90 12.19
C ALA A 164 9.49 -20.84 13.37
N LEU A 165 8.25 -20.85 13.88
CA LEU A 165 7.83 -21.77 14.95
C LEU A 165 7.92 -23.24 14.52
N PHE A 166 7.43 -23.59 13.34
CA PHE A 166 7.53 -24.96 12.84
C PHE A 166 8.98 -25.40 12.59
N ASN A 167 9.83 -24.48 12.08
CA ASN A 167 11.25 -24.75 11.94
C ASN A 167 11.90 -25.03 13.31
N TYR A 168 11.65 -24.16 14.28
CA TYR A 168 12.13 -24.33 15.64
C TYR A 168 11.65 -25.66 16.28
N LEU A 169 10.36 -25.97 16.17
CA LEU A 169 9.80 -27.23 16.69
C LEU A 169 10.45 -28.46 16.04
N THR A 170 10.71 -28.40 14.74
CA THR A 170 11.38 -29.47 14.02
C THR A 170 12.81 -29.70 14.56
N LEU A 171 13.57 -28.60 14.75
CA LEU A 171 14.89 -28.65 15.36
C LEU A 171 14.85 -29.20 16.78
N PHE A 172 13.92 -28.75 17.58
CA PHE A 172 13.73 -29.16 18.97
C PHE A 172 13.40 -30.67 19.10
N VAL A 173 12.42 -31.14 18.32
CA VAL A 173 12.04 -32.56 18.24
C VAL A 173 13.23 -33.42 17.82
N ASN A 174 13.97 -32.98 16.84
CA ASN A 174 15.15 -33.69 16.35
C ASN A 174 16.29 -33.74 17.40
N ARG A 175 16.51 -32.65 18.14
CA ARG A 175 17.48 -32.60 19.25
C ARG A 175 17.13 -33.60 20.36
N ILE A 176 15.85 -33.66 20.78
CA ILE A 176 15.39 -34.63 21.77
C ILE A 176 15.60 -36.07 21.27
N ARG A 177 15.37 -36.35 19.99
CA ARG A 177 15.57 -37.68 19.39
C ARG A 177 17.03 -38.10 19.44
N ILE A 178 17.97 -37.23 19.08
CA ILE A 178 19.40 -37.53 19.12
C ILE A 178 19.84 -37.83 20.54
N ARG A 179 19.34 -37.09 21.53
CA ARG A 179 19.68 -37.24 22.95
C ARG A 179 18.83 -38.28 23.66
N SER A 180 18.03 -39.09 22.97
CA SER A 180 17.13 -40.07 23.59
C SER A 180 17.84 -41.13 24.43
N LYS A 181 19.04 -41.56 24.05
CA LYS A 181 19.87 -42.49 24.83
C LYS A 181 20.36 -41.84 26.14
N GLU A 182 20.85 -40.59 26.10
CA GLU A 182 21.26 -39.81 27.28
C GLU A 182 20.08 -39.62 28.25
N ILE A 183 18.93 -39.24 27.73
CA ILE A 183 17.68 -39.09 28.51
C ILE A 183 17.32 -40.42 29.19
N GLY A 184 17.39 -41.51 28.44
CA GLY A 184 17.15 -42.87 28.96
C GLY A 184 18.11 -43.24 30.11
N LEU A 185 19.40 -43.01 29.94
CA LEU A 185 20.43 -43.26 30.98
C LEU A 185 20.18 -42.41 32.24
N ARG A 186 19.88 -41.13 32.11
CA ARG A 186 19.54 -40.24 33.23
C ARG A 186 18.32 -40.72 34.01
N LYS A 187 17.29 -41.23 33.31
CA LYS A 187 16.12 -41.86 33.96
C LYS A 187 16.48 -43.14 34.73
N VAL A 188 17.35 -43.98 34.17
CA VAL A 188 17.84 -45.18 34.86
C VAL A 188 18.64 -44.80 36.11
N CYS A 189 19.42 -43.72 36.07
CA CYS A 189 20.16 -43.17 37.20
C CYS A 189 19.29 -42.38 38.19
N GLY A 190 17.96 -42.43 38.08
CA GLY A 190 17.04 -41.88 39.07
C GLY A 190 16.61 -40.42 38.81
N SER A 191 16.91 -39.84 37.63
CA SER A 191 16.45 -38.48 37.31
C SER A 191 14.91 -38.44 37.16
N SER A 192 14.28 -37.56 37.93
CA SER A 192 12.82 -37.34 37.83
C SER A 192 12.45 -36.63 36.52
N ASP A 193 11.21 -36.81 36.10
CA ASP A 193 10.68 -36.09 34.93
C ASP A 193 10.74 -34.59 35.12
N GLY A 194 10.63 -34.06 36.35
CA GLY A 194 10.79 -32.65 36.68
C GLY A 194 12.21 -32.15 36.41
N ASN A 195 13.25 -32.91 36.79
CA ASN A 195 14.64 -32.53 36.54
C ASN A 195 14.97 -32.46 35.04
N LEU A 196 14.40 -33.39 34.24
CA LEU A 196 14.53 -33.37 32.79
C LEU A 196 13.80 -32.16 32.16
N PHE A 197 12.63 -31.82 32.70
CA PHE A 197 11.89 -30.64 32.25
C PHE A 197 12.69 -29.36 32.52
N VAL A 198 13.25 -29.19 33.75
CA VAL A 198 14.07 -28.03 34.10
C VAL A 198 15.29 -27.93 33.20
N LEU A 199 15.96 -29.05 32.89
CA LEU A 199 17.09 -29.07 31.97
C LEU A 199 16.71 -28.57 30.57
N PHE A 200 15.61 -29.08 30.00
CA PHE A 200 15.16 -28.63 28.68
C PHE A 200 14.64 -27.18 28.69
N ALA A 201 13.95 -26.76 29.74
CA ALA A 201 13.50 -25.40 29.92
C ALA A 201 14.67 -24.42 30.03
N SER A 202 15.74 -24.77 30.78
CA SER A 202 16.92 -23.89 30.89
C SER A 202 17.70 -23.79 29.57
N GLU A 203 17.89 -24.88 28.84
CA GLU A 203 18.47 -24.83 27.47
C GLU A 203 17.63 -24.01 26.52
N TYR A 204 16.30 -24.12 26.61
CA TYR A 204 15.36 -23.33 25.81
C TYR A 204 15.50 -21.85 26.12
N LEU A 205 15.43 -21.46 27.40
CA LEU A 205 15.53 -20.07 27.83
C LEU A 205 16.88 -19.45 27.42
N LEU A 206 17.98 -20.18 27.55
CA LEU A 206 19.29 -19.72 27.12
C LEU A 206 19.32 -19.44 25.59
N THR A 207 18.83 -20.39 24.79
CA THR A 207 18.78 -20.25 23.34
C THR A 207 17.92 -19.06 22.96
N LEU A 208 16.81 -18.89 23.66
CA LEU A 208 15.89 -17.80 23.43
C LEU A 208 16.50 -16.43 23.76
N SER A 209 17.21 -16.32 24.88
CA SER A 209 17.89 -15.09 25.29
C SER A 209 18.96 -14.68 24.26
N ILE A 210 19.75 -15.63 23.76
CA ILE A 210 20.72 -15.36 22.68
C ILE A 210 20.00 -14.92 21.39
N SER A 211 18.89 -15.58 21.03
CA SER A 211 18.10 -15.24 19.85
C SER A 211 17.44 -13.86 19.97
N LEU A 212 17.03 -13.47 21.19
CA LEU A 212 16.49 -12.13 21.46
C LEU A 212 17.54 -11.05 21.22
N LEU A 213 18.76 -11.24 21.77
CA LEU A 213 19.85 -10.28 21.56
C LEU A 213 20.21 -10.14 20.07
N ALA A 214 20.28 -11.26 19.36
CA ALA A 214 20.52 -11.25 17.91
C ALA A 214 19.35 -10.58 17.15
N GLY A 215 18.10 -10.81 17.58
CA GLY A 215 16.91 -10.20 17.02
C GLY A 215 16.89 -8.69 17.21
N ILE A 216 17.23 -8.18 18.39
CA ILE A 216 17.35 -6.73 18.66
C ILE A 216 18.41 -6.11 17.76
N ALA A 217 19.58 -6.73 17.63
CA ALA A 217 20.63 -6.23 16.73
C ALA A 217 20.16 -6.18 15.26
N LEU A 218 19.38 -7.16 14.81
CA LEU A 218 18.78 -7.16 13.47
C LEU A 218 17.72 -6.06 13.31
N ILE A 219 16.89 -5.82 14.33
CA ILE A 219 15.88 -4.76 14.32
C ILE A 219 16.56 -3.40 14.15
N GLU A 220 17.65 -3.11 14.88
CA GLU A 220 18.40 -1.86 14.76
C GLU A 220 18.87 -1.59 13.33
N VAL A 221 19.31 -2.62 12.62
CA VAL A 221 19.79 -2.51 11.23
C VAL A 221 18.63 -2.33 10.25
N ILE A 222 17.50 -3.00 10.48
CA ILE A 222 16.38 -3.06 9.54
C ILE A 222 15.38 -1.92 9.78
N LEU A 223 15.23 -1.44 11.01
CA LEU A 223 14.24 -0.43 11.40
C LEU A 223 14.30 0.85 10.56
N PRO A 224 15.46 1.47 10.28
CA PRO A 224 15.53 2.67 9.46
C PRO A 224 14.96 2.43 8.04
N VAL A 225 15.32 1.29 7.44
CA VAL A 225 14.83 0.91 6.12
C VAL A 225 13.31 0.67 6.14
N PHE A 226 12.81 0.01 7.19
CA PHE A 226 11.37 -0.21 7.35
C PHE A 226 10.61 1.10 7.54
N GLN A 227 11.11 2.04 8.35
CA GLN A 227 10.49 3.35 8.55
C GLN A 227 10.45 4.17 7.27
N GLU A 228 11.52 4.14 6.47
CA GLU A 228 11.56 4.79 5.15
C GLU A 228 10.53 4.16 4.19
N LEU A 229 10.46 2.83 4.13
CA LEU A 229 9.55 2.11 3.26
C LEU A 229 8.08 2.28 3.64
N SER A 230 7.76 2.22 4.95
CA SER A 230 6.40 2.31 5.48
C SER A 230 5.91 3.74 5.64
N ASN A 231 6.82 4.72 5.60
CA ASN A 231 6.56 6.12 5.93
C ASN A 231 5.96 6.31 7.36
N VAL A 232 6.24 5.36 8.26
CA VAL A 232 5.80 5.40 9.65
C VAL A 232 6.91 6.03 10.48
N LYS A 233 6.70 7.28 10.92
CA LYS A 233 7.58 7.97 11.86
C LYS A 233 7.04 7.77 13.28
N THR A 234 7.44 6.70 13.92
CA THR A 234 7.08 6.43 15.32
C THR A 234 8.29 6.64 16.21
N ASP A 235 8.06 7.07 17.44
CA ASP A 235 9.13 7.16 18.44
C ASP A 235 9.74 5.78 18.70
N SER A 236 11.06 5.70 18.63
CA SER A 236 11.81 4.45 18.76
C SER A 236 11.52 3.75 20.08
N PHE A 237 11.35 4.50 21.18
CA PHE A 237 11.07 3.90 22.50
C PHE A 237 9.72 3.17 22.54
N SER A 238 8.67 3.76 21.98
CA SER A 238 7.35 3.14 21.88
C SER A 238 7.41 1.85 21.06
N LEU A 239 8.12 1.85 19.92
CA LEU A 239 8.32 0.66 19.09
C LEU A 239 9.04 -0.47 19.84
N TYR A 240 10.05 -0.16 20.65
CA TYR A 240 10.75 -1.18 21.45
C TYR A 240 9.83 -1.80 22.50
N LEU A 241 9.02 -0.98 23.20
CA LEU A 241 8.11 -1.50 24.22
C LEU A 241 7.09 -2.48 23.60
N GLU A 242 6.47 -2.08 22.47
CA GLU A 242 5.55 -2.95 21.74
C GLU A 242 6.25 -4.22 21.23
N THR A 243 7.44 -4.10 20.68
CA THR A 243 8.25 -5.24 20.23
C THR A 243 8.51 -6.23 21.36
N PHE A 244 8.84 -5.76 22.57
CA PHE A 244 9.02 -6.62 23.73
C PHE A 244 7.75 -7.37 24.14
N VAL A 245 6.60 -6.72 24.08
CA VAL A 245 5.30 -7.34 24.36
C VAL A 245 4.99 -8.44 23.34
N TYR A 246 5.12 -8.15 22.04
CA TYR A 246 4.90 -9.15 20.99
C TYR A 246 5.91 -10.29 21.05
N PHE A 247 7.16 -9.96 21.31
CA PHE A 247 8.20 -10.98 21.49
C PHE A 247 7.90 -11.87 22.70
N GLY A 248 7.49 -11.32 23.83
CA GLY A 248 7.06 -12.08 24.99
C GLY A 248 5.90 -13.03 24.68
N PHE A 249 4.91 -12.55 23.93
CA PHE A 249 3.78 -13.36 23.50
C PHE A 249 4.20 -14.52 22.55
N ILE A 250 5.02 -14.23 21.54
CA ILE A 250 5.54 -15.26 20.61
C ILE A 250 6.39 -16.28 21.35
N THR A 251 7.20 -15.82 22.31
CA THR A 251 8.01 -16.67 23.17
C THR A 251 7.17 -17.62 24.02
N LEU A 252 6.11 -17.08 24.62
CA LEU A 252 5.16 -17.89 25.40
C LEU A 252 4.46 -18.92 24.51
N LEU A 253 4.01 -18.53 23.32
CA LEU A 253 3.45 -19.47 22.36
C LEU A 253 4.45 -20.55 21.96
N ALA A 254 5.68 -20.19 21.60
CA ALA A 254 6.72 -21.16 21.25
C ALA A 254 7.04 -22.12 22.41
N PHE A 255 7.05 -21.61 23.64
CA PHE A 255 7.19 -22.45 24.84
C PHE A 255 6.04 -23.41 25.02
N LEU A 256 4.80 -22.96 24.94
CA LEU A 256 3.61 -23.83 25.02
C LEU A 256 3.62 -24.90 23.94
N PHE A 257 3.95 -24.54 22.70
CA PHE A 257 4.10 -25.53 21.62
C PHE A 257 5.23 -26.53 21.87
N SER A 258 6.34 -26.13 22.50
CA SER A 258 7.44 -27.03 22.83
C SER A 258 7.11 -28.04 23.97
N LEU A 259 6.11 -27.75 24.79
CA LEU A 259 5.61 -28.69 25.79
C LEU A 259 4.99 -29.93 25.16
N PHE A 260 4.39 -29.82 23.98
CA PHE A 260 3.74 -30.95 23.29
C PHE A 260 4.74 -32.08 22.94
N PRO A 261 5.88 -31.83 22.29
CA PRO A 261 6.92 -32.86 22.10
C PRO A 261 7.46 -33.44 23.41
N ILE A 262 7.71 -32.60 24.43
CA ILE A 262 8.23 -33.04 25.73
C ILE A 262 7.25 -34.03 26.37
N TYR A 263 5.95 -33.68 26.39
CA TYR A 263 4.91 -34.55 26.92
C TYR A 263 4.78 -35.88 26.14
N TYR A 264 4.86 -35.80 24.80
CA TYR A 264 4.82 -37.00 23.93
C TYR A 264 5.99 -37.92 24.16
N PHE A 265 7.20 -37.40 24.32
CA PHE A 265 8.40 -38.20 24.59
C PHE A 265 8.41 -38.74 26.03
N ARG A 266 7.81 -38.08 27.01
CA ARG A 266 7.65 -38.54 28.38
C ARG A 266 6.90 -39.87 28.46
N LYS A 267 5.88 -40.09 27.65
CA LYS A 267 5.06 -41.32 27.62
C LYS A 267 5.71 -42.51 26.92
N ARG A 268 6.91 -42.36 26.33
CA ARG A 268 7.62 -43.47 25.70
C ARG A 268 8.30 -44.35 26.72
N SER A 269 8.14 -45.71 26.55
CA SER A 269 8.75 -46.67 27.46
C SER A 269 10.28 -46.63 27.41
N LEU A 270 10.92 -46.73 28.56
CA LEU A 270 12.36 -46.76 28.75
C LEU A 270 13.04 -47.86 27.88
N GLN A 271 12.40 -49.02 27.73
CA GLN A 271 12.91 -50.14 26.93
C GLN A 271 13.04 -49.77 25.43
N LYS A 272 12.11 -49.00 24.90
CA LYS A 272 12.16 -48.51 23.49
C LYS A 272 13.23 -47.43 23.30
N ALA A 273 13.51 -46.61 24.32
CA ALA A 273 14.55 -45.59 24.27
C ALA A 273 15.95 -46.18 24.29
N LEU A 274 16.18 -47.24 25.09
CA LEU A 274 17.47 -47.92 25.24
C LEU A 274 17.79 -48.88 24.07
N LYS A 275 16.80 -49.61 23.55
CA LYS A 275 17.02 -50.54 22.41
C LYS A 275 17.33 -49.88 21.08
N GLY A 276 17.26 -48.54 20.96
CA GLY A 276 17.57 -47.85 19.71
C GLY A 276 16.72 -48.30 18.51
N SER A 277 15.64 -49.10 18.79
CA SER A 277 14.84 -49.69 17.74
C SER A 277 14.19 -48.61 16.89
N SER A 278 14.61 -48.55 15.65
CA SER A 278 14.03 -47.77 14.61
C SER A 278 12.64 -48.32 14.28
N ASP A 279 11.64 -47.99 15.12
CA ASP A 279 10.24 -48.29 14.78
C ASP A 279 9.81 -47.52 13.52
N GLY A 280 9.21 -48.28 12.65
CA GLY A 280 8.70 -48.08 11.33
C GLY A 280 8.21 -46.71 10.87
N LYS A 281 7.75 -46.70 9.64
CA LYS A 281 7.31 -45.64 8.71
C LYS A 281 6.63 -44.39 9.26
N GLY A 282 6.19 -44.31 10.53
CA GLY A 282 5.51 -43.17 11.15
C GLY A 282 6.42 -42.11 11.81
N LYS A 283 7.75 -42.38 11.96
CA LYS A 283 8.64 -41.53 12.82
C LYS A 283 9.03 -40.18 12.25
N ASN A 284 8.95 -39.98 10.95
CA ASN A 284 9.41 -38.76 10.28
C ASN A 284 8.27 -37.94 9.69
N LEU A 285 7.00 -38.17 10.10
CA LEU A 285 5.85 -37.49 9.52
C LEU A 285 5.84 -35.99 9.90
N PHE A 286 6.04 -35.66 11.18
CA PHE A 286 6.00 -34.27 11.66
C PHE A 286 7.06 -33.37 11.01
N PRO A 287 8.37 -33.71 10.96
CA PRO A 287 9.38 -32.89 10.28
C PRO A 287 9.09 -32.70 8.77
N LYS A 288 8.60 -33.75 8.10
CA LYS A 288 8.24 -33.67 6.68
C LYS A 288 7.03 -32.79 6.46
N ALA A 289 6.00 -32.91 7.29
CA ALA A 289 4.80 -32.07 7.23
C ALA A 289 5.14 -30.60 7.51
N SER A 290 5.97 -30.32 8.52
CA SER A 290 6.48 -29.00 8.82
C SER A 290 7.22 -28.37 7.64
N LEU A 291 8.17 -29.14 7.04
CA LEU A 291 8.92 -28.69 5.87
C LEU A 291 8.02 -28.44 4.66
N THR A 292 7.04 -29.33 4.42
CA THR A 292 6.08 -29.16 3.32
C THR A 292 5.27 -27.89 3.51
N LEU A 293 4.82 -27.58 4.73
CA LEU A 293 4.09 -26.35 5.04
C LEU A 293 4.95 -25.11 4.78
N GLN A 294 6.21 -25.14 5.21
CA GLN A 294 7.16 -24.05 4.95
C GLN A 294 7.36 -23.81 3.45
N LEU A 295 7.50 -24.89 2.67
CA LEU A 295 7.62 -24.81 1.21
C LEU A 295 6.34 -24.28 0.57
N ILE A 296 5.14 -24.67 1.04
CA ILE A 296 3.86 -24.14 0.57
C ILE A 296 3.82 -22.62 0.75
N ILE A 297 4.15 -22.13 1.94
CA ILE A 297 4.15 -20.70 2.27
C ILE A 297 5.18 -19.96 1.42
N SER A 298 6.39 -20.50 1.27
CA SER A 298 7.46 -19.87 0.45
C SER A 298 7.09 -19.79 -1.02
N ILE A 299 6.51 -20.86 -1.60
CA ILE A 299 6.01 -20.86 -2.98
C ILE A 299 4.92 -19.80 -3.12
N GLY A 300 4.00 -19.73 -2.16
CA GLY A 300 2.93 -18.75 -2.13
C GLY A 300 3.44 -17.32 -2.19
N PHE A 301 4.39 -16.97 -1.34
CA PHE A 301 4.97 -15.64 -1.32
C PHE A 301 5.73 -15.30 -2.61
N ILE A 302 6.55 -16.20 -3.13
CA ILE A 302 7.28 -15.99 -4.39
C ILE A 302 6.28 -15.76 -5.53
N PHE A 303 5.21 -16.55 -5.58
CA PHE A 303 4.19 -16.42 -6.61
C PHE A 303 3.46 -15.07 -6.50
N CYS A 304 3.01 -14.71 -5.28
CA CYS A 304 2.32 -13.44 -5.05
C CYS A 304 3.21 -12.23 -5.38
N SER A 305 4.46 -12.20 -4.93
CA SER A 305 5.43 -11.16 -5.30
C SER A 305 5.62 -11.07 -6.82
N SER A 306 5.79 -12.20 -7.49
CA SER A 306 6.01 -12.23 -8.94
C SER A 306 4.81 -11.69 -9.72
N VAL A 307 3.60 -12.02 -9.29
CA VAL A 307 2.37 -11.52 -9.90
C VAL A 307 2.19 -10.04 -9.64
N LEU A 308 2.49 -9.57 -8.42
CA LEU A 308 2.41 -8.16 -8.04
C LEU A 308 3.42 -7.30 -8.82
N ILE A 309 4.66 -7.77 -8.98
CA ILE A 309 5.67 -7.13 -9.84
C ILE A 309 5.13 -6.96 -11.25
N LYS A 310 4.53 -8.02 -11.81
CA LYS A 310 3.96 -7.98 -13.15
C LYS A 310 2.79 -7.01 -13.25
N GLN A 311 1.91 -6.98 -12.26
CA GLN A 311 0.77 -6.03 -12.21
C GLN A 311 1.25 -4.59 -12.16
N ILE A 312 2.21 -4.26 -11.30
CA ILE A 312 2.76 -2.90 -11.21
C ILE A 312 3.45 -2.51 -12.53
N HIS A 313 4.23 -3.41 -13.11
CA HIS A 313 4.84 -3.17 -14.42
C HIS A 313 3.79 -2.91 -15.50
N HIS A 314 2.71 -3.69 -15.52
CA HIS A 314 1.58 -3.49 -16.44
C HIS A 314 0.95 -2.11 -16.27
N LEU A 315 0.68 -1.68 -15.02
CA LEU A 315 0.13 -0.36 -14.74
C LEU A 315 1.06 0.79 -15.20
N HIS A 316 2.38 0.59 -15.14
CA HIS A 316 3.34 1.58 -15.64
C HIS A 316 3.43 1.66 -17.16
N THR A 317 3.30 0.53 -17.85
CA THR A 317 3.55 0.43 -19.30
C THR A 317 2.29 0.53 -20.15
N THR A 318 1.10 0.31 -19.55
CA THR A 318 -0.16 0.39 -20.26
C THR A 318 -0.46 1.82 -20.68
N ASP A 319 -0.95 1.97 -21.90
CA ASP A 319 -1.51 3.24 -22.39
C ASP A 319 -2.74 3.62 -21.58
N ILE A 320 -2.65 4.69 -20.84
CA ILE A 320 -3.73 5.22 -20.01
C ILE A 320 -4.67 6.18 -20.77
N GLY A 321 -4.56 6.24 -22.10
CA GLY A 321 -5.40 7.08 -22.94
C GLY A 321 -4.96 8.54 -23.03
N LEU A 322 -3.88 8.93 -22.34
CA LEU A 322 -3.27 10.25 -22.43
C LEU A 322 -1.75 10.16 -22.30
N ASN A 323 -1.07 11.14 -22.89
CA ASN A 323 0.38 11.25 -22.80
C ASN A 323 0.77 12.03 -21.54
N ARG A 324 1.27 11.31 -20.52
CA ARG A 324 1.75 11.88 -19.25
C ARG A 324 3.24 12.19 -19.23
N LYS A 325 3.99 11.65 -20.21
CA LYS A 325 5.46 11.77 -20.22
C LYS A 325 5.89 13.21 -20.47
N ASP A 326 6.91 13.60 -19.75
CA ASP A 326 7.58 14.91 -19.90
C ASP A 326 6.68 16.14 -19.65
N ARG A 327 5.54 15.97 -18.98
CA ARG A 327 4.61 17.08 -18.67
C ARG A 327 4.65 17.45 -17.21
N GLY A 328 4.63 18.76 -16.96
CA GLY A 328 4.62 19.32 -15.62
C GLY A 328 3.86 20.66 -15.57
N ASP A 329 3.60 21.09 -14.35
CA ASP A 329 3.11 22.41 -14.05
C ASP A 329 3.95 23.08 -12.97
N VAL A 330 3.91 24.40 -12.94
CA VAL A 330 4.40 25.18 -11.81
C VAL A 330 3.29 26.11 -11.36
N ARG A 331 3.07 26.15 -10.05
CA ARG A 331 2.14 27.06 -9.41
C ARG A 331 2.89 27.96 -8.44
N ILE A 332 2.66 29.27 -8.55
CA ILE A 332 3.31 30.29 -7.71
C ILE A 332 2.25 31.13 -7.01
N TYR A 333 2.45 31.39 -5.75
CA TYR A 333 1.68 32.32 -4.91
C TYR A 333 2.58 33.44 -4.41
N PRO A 334 2.23 34.73 -4.53
CA PRO A 334 1.06 35.28 -5.24
C PRO A 334 1.19 35.28 -6.77
N GLN A 335 0.18 35.82 -7.46
CA GLN A 335 0.15 35.93 -8.91
C GLN A 335 1.42 36.62 -9.45
N THR A 336 1.95 36.09 -10.55
CA THR A 336 3.21 36.54 -11.15
C THR A 336 3.02 36.67 -12.67
N ASP A 337 3.10 37.88 -13.19
CA ASP A 337 2.92 38.13 -14.63
C ASP A 337 4.18 37.69 -15.42
N GLY A 338 3.97 37.27 -16.67
CA GLY A 338 5.05 36.88 -17.59
C GLY A 338 5.74 35.56 -17.29
N LEU A 339 5.20 34.76 -16.36
CA LEU A 339 5.81 33.47 -15.97
C LEU A 339 5.94 32.50 -17.14
N LYS A 340 4.92 32.38 -17.98
CA LYS A 340 4.89 31.45 -19.10
C LYS A 340 5.92 31.80 -20.17
N GLU A 341 6.02 33.06 -20.47
CA GLU A 341 6.98 33.61 -21.44
C GLU A 341 8.42 33.38 -21.00
N GLU A 342 8.70 33.50 -19.71
CA GLU A 342 10.03 33.25 -19.16
C GLU A 342 10.35 31.76 -19.07
N ILE A 343 9.36 30.91 -18.71
CA ILE A 343 9.51 29.44 -18.72
C ILE A 343 9.81 28.94 -20.14
N ALA A 344 9.14 29.49 -21.14
CA ALA A 344 9.36 29.11 -22.54
C ALA A 344 10.80 29.33 -23.05
N LYS A 345 11.57 30.21 -22.39
CA LYS A 345 13.00 30.50 -22.73
C LYS A 345 13.98 29.49 -22.12
N LEU A 346 13.55 28.67 -21.19
CA LEU A 346 14.43 27.72 -20.52
C LEU A 346 14.84 26.57 -21.46
N SER A 347 16.11 26.21 -21.44
CA SER A 347 16.67 25.16 -22.31
C SER A 347 16.07 23.77 -22.06
N SER A 348 15.56 23.53 -20.86
CA SER A 348 14.91 22.27 -20.48
C SER A 348 13.47 22.17 -20.94
N ILE A 349 12.87 23.26 -21.42
CA ILE A 349 11.46 23.30 -21.85
C ILE A 349 11.34 23.08 -23.35
N ALA A 350 10.45 22.22 -23.74
CA ALA A 350 10.10 21.93 -25.14
C ALA A 350 8.90 22.74 -25.61
N GLU A 351 7.93 22.95 -24.73
CA GLU A 351 6.67 23.62 -25.06
C GLU A 351 5.98 24.14 -23.78
N VAL A 352 5.34 25.29 -23.86
CA VAL A 352 4.49 25.81 -22.78
C VAL A 352 3.04 25.85 -23.28
N TYR A 353 2.14 25.30 -22.47
CA TYR A 353 0.71 25.33 -22.76
C TYR A 353 0.13 26.72 -22.43
N PRO A 354 -0.67 27.30 -23.31
CA PRO A 354 -1.08 28.71 -23.17
C PRO A 354 -2.09 28.95 -22.04
N ASP A 355 -2.92 27.98 -21.70
CA ASP A 355 -3.97 28.15 -20.69
C ASP A 355 -3.46 27.88 -19.26
N GLU A 356 -4.18 28.40 -18.25
CA GLU A 356 -3.75 28.32 -16.84
C GLU A 356 -4.40 27.18 -16.07
N ASN A 357 -5.48 26.62 -16.58
CA ASN A 357 -6.21 25.55 -15.91
C ASN A 357 -5.92 24.22 -16.56
N ASP A 358 -5.25 23.36 -15.83
CA ASP A 358 -5.11 21.97 -16.21
C ASP A 358 -5.89 21.07 -15.25
N PRO A 359 -7.11 20.68 -15.61
CA PRO A 359 -7.91 19.78 -14.80
C PRO A 359 -7.46 18.32 -14.85
N LEU A 360 -6.45 17.97 -15.68
CA LEU A 360 -5.90 16.61 -15.72
C LEU A 360 -4.90 16.32 -14.61
N PHE A 361 -4.32 17.34 -13.99
CA PHE A 361 -3.50 17.11 -12.82
C PHE A 361 -4.38 16.68 -11.63
N PRO A 362 -4.08 15.56 -10.98
CA PRO A 362 -4.87 15.04 -9.85
C PRO A 362 -5.01 16.03 -8.68
N SER A 363 -4.04 16.93 -8.53
CA SER A 363 -4.00 17.96 -7.50
C SER A 363 -4.99 19.12 -7.74
N HIS A 364 -5.57 19.24 -8.94
CA HIS A 364 -6.50 20.31 -9.28
C HIS A 364 -7.94 19.96 -8.93
N SER A 365 -8.72 20.97 -8.55
CA SER A 365 -10.15 20.79 -8.25
C SER A 365 -10.90 20.32 -9.49
N ARG A 366 -11.75 19.30 -9.30
CA ARG A 366 -12.57 18.73 -10.35
C ARG A 366 -13.96 19.34 -10.33
N SER A 367 -14.43 19.78 -11.48
CA SER A 367 -15.80 20.26 -11.65
C SER A 367 -16.72 19.16 -12.15
N TYR A 368 -17.92 19.07 -11.59
CA TYR A 368 -18.94 18.10 -11.99
C TYR A 368 -20.24 18.82 -12.36
N ARG A 369 -20.96 18.26 -13.32
CA ARG A 369 -22.29 18.74 -13.70
C ARG A 369 -23.25 17.58 -13.84
N SER A 370 -24.44 17.72 -13.24
CA SER A 370 -25.51 16.73 -13.35
C SER A 370 -26.41 17.08 -14.51
N PHE A 371 -26.71 16.13 -15.37
CA PHE A 371 -27.62 16.20 -16.48
C PHE A 371 -28.83 15.32 -16.19
N THR A 372 -30.03 15.88 -16.43
CA THR A 372 -31.30 15.20 -16.12
C THR A 372 -32.10 14.87 -17.35
N ASP A 373 -31.74 15.43 -18.51
CA ASP A 373 -32.45 15.22 -19.75
C ASP A 373 -31.53 15.16 -20.97
N TRP A 374 -31.83 14.25 -21.91
CA TRP A 374 -31.14 14.11 -23.18
C TRP A 374 -31.98 13.34 -24.18
N GLU A 375 -31.73 13.56 -25.47
CA GLU A 375 -32.45 12.91 -26.55
C GLU A 375 -32.19 11.39 -26.56
N GLY A 376 -33.26 10.61 -26.45
CA GLY A 376 -33.19 9.16 -26.35
C GLY A 376 -32.91 8.63 -24.93
N LYS A 377 -33.14 9.43 -23.90
CA LYS A 377 -32.96 9.04 -22.49
C LYS A 377 -33.91 7.87 -22.13
N PRO A 378 -33.37 6.75 -21.60
CA PRO A 378 -34.19 5.66 -21.08
C PRO A 378 -34.95 6.11 -19.81
N ALA A 379 -36.20 5.67 -19.67
CA ALA A 379 -37.00 5.95 -18.46
C ALA A 379 -36.41 5.42 -17.16
N SER A 380 -35.52 4.42 -17.26
CA SER A 380 -34.82 3.80 -16.11
C SER A 380 -33.65 4.63 -15.57
N VAL A 381 -33.24 5.70 -16.23
CA VAL A 381 -32.10 6.54 -15.84
C VAL A 381 -32.64 7.87 -15.30
N GLU A 382 -32.39 8.19 -14.04
CA GLU A 382 -32.82 9.45 -13.44
C GLU A 382 -32.01 10.64 -13.97
N GLY A 383 -30.70 10.48 -14.09
CA GLY A 383 -29.74 11.47 -14.59
C GLY A 383 -28.32 10.95 -14.55
N LEU A 384 -27.38 11.76 -15.01
CA LEU A 384 -25.97 11.43 -15.03
C LEU A 384 -25.12 12.61 -14.56
N THR A 385 -24.20 12.35 -13.63
CA THR A 385 -23.21 13.35 -13.21
C THR A 385 -21.91 13.09 -13.95
N ILE A 386 -21.45 14.10 -14.69
CA ILE A 386 -20.28 14.03 -15.56
C ILE A 386 -19.22 15.00 -15.05
N GLN A 387 -17.97 14.58 -15.01
CA GLN A 387 -16.83 15.46 -14.76
C GLN A 387 -16.62 16.36 -15.98
N ILE A 388 -16.45 17.67 -15.75
CA ILE A 388 -16.25 18.66 -16.80
C ILE A 388 -14.78 19.03 -16.85
N ILE A 389 -14.24 19.05 -18.06
CA ILE A 389 -12.91 19.52 -18.35
C ILE A 389 -13.01 20.60 -19.42
N PRO A 390 -12.80 21.90 -19.07
CA PRO A 390 -12.68 22.93 -20.06
C PRO A 390 -11.48 22.65 -20.96
N CYS A 391 -11.66 22.71 -22.27
CA CYS A 391 -10.58 22.42 -23.20
C CYS A 391 -10.68 23.24 -24.49
N ASN A 392 -9.64 23.16 -25.31
CA ASN A 392 -9.58 23.62 -26.69
C ASN A 392 -8.85 22.58 -27.56
N ASN A 393 -8.75 22.82 -28.86
CA ASN A 393 -8.10 21.86 -29.77
C ASN A 393 -6.63 21.62 -29.40
N ARG A 394 -5.93 22.64 -28.91
CA ARG A 394 -4.53 22.53 -28.47
C ARG A 394 -4.38 21.65 -27.24
N TYR A 395 -5.36 21.62 -26.36
CA TYR A 395 -5.42 20.71 -25.21
C TYR A 395 -5.42 19.24 -25.67
N PHE A 396 -6.22 18.95 -26.68
CA PHE A 396 -6.33 17.62 -27.25
C PHE A 396 -4.97 17.10 -27.78
N GLU A 397 -4.26 17.99 -28.50
CA GLU A 397 -2.94 17.70 -29.04
C GLU A 397 -1.87 17.59 -27.94
N PHE A 398 -1.87 18.54 -26.99
CA PHE A 398 -0.90 18.59 -25.91
C PHE A 398 -0.91 17.31 -25.07
N TYR A 399 -2.09 16.76 -24.73
CA TYR A 399 -2.22 15.51 -23.99
C TYR A 399 -2.27 14.27 -24.86
N GLY A 400 -2.27 14.40 -26.19
CA GLY A 400 -2.34 13.29 -27.12
C GLY A 400 -3.62 12.47 -27.00
N LEU A 401 -4.74 13.14 -26.70
CA LEU A 401 -6.03 12.48 -26.61
C LEU A 401 -6.47 11.92 -27.97
N GLN A 402 -7.23 10.83 -27.96
CA GLN A 402 -7.65 10.15 -29.19
C GLN A 402 -9.15 10.32 -29.42
N LEU A 403 -9.49 10.95 -30.56
CA LEU A 403 -10.88 11.02 -31.01
C LEU A 403 -11.25 9.69 -31.67
N LEU A 404 -12.30 9.04 -31.21
CA LEU A 404 -12.78 7.77 -31.75
C LEU A 404 -13.84 7.96 -32.82
N LYS A 405 -14.76 8.90 -32.60
CA LYS A 405 -15.88 9.21 -33.53
C LYS A 405 -16.22 10.68 -33.47
N GLY A 406 -16.74 11.21 -34.57
CA GLY A 406 -17.13 12.60 -34.65
C GLY A 406 -16.01 13.53 -35.11
N LYS A 407 -16.06 14.79 -34.70
CA LYS A 407 -15.07 15.82 -35.03
C LYS A 407 -14.76 16.70 -33.85
N LEU A 408 -13.59 17.34 -33.88
CA LEU A 408 -13.28 18.40 -32.92
C LEU A 408 -14.10 19.64 -33.30
N PRO A 409 -14.67 20.36 -32.32
CA PRO A 409 -15.36 21.60 -32.55
C PRO A 409 -14.45 22.63 -33.24
N GLU A 410 -14.91 23.26 -34.30
CA GLU A 410 -14.20 24.29 -35.05
C GLU A 410 -14.77 25.69 -34.70
N GLY A 411 -13.85 26.62 -34.40
CA GLY A 411 -14.22 28.02 -34.17
C GLY A 411 -14.83 28.33 -32.81
N ASP A 412 -15.48 29.49 -32.72
CA ASP A 412 -16.03 30.08 -31.49
C ASP A 412 -17.39 29.44 -31.14
N THR A 413 -17.41 28.16 -30.82
CA THR A 413 -18.61 27.37 -30.58
C THR A 413 -18.88 27.24 -29.09
N GLU A 414 -19.82 28.04 -28.57
CA GLU A 414 -20.35 27.81 -27.22
C GLU A 414 -21.20 26.54 -27.18
N ARG A 415 -20.96 25.70 -26.12
CA ARG A 415 -21.76 24.51 -25.79
C ARG A 415 -21.57 23.28 -26.67
N HIS A 416 -20.44 23.19 -27.33
CA HIS A 416 -20.03 21.98 -28.00
C HIS A 416 -19.15 21.12 -27.07
N ILE A 417 -19.41 19.82 -27.01
CA ILE A 417 -18.73 18.90 -26.09
C ILE A 417 -18.29 17.63 -26.80
N LEU A 418 -17.24 17.04 -26.26
CA LEU A 418 -16.88 15.63 -26.49
C LEU A 418 -17.15 14.81 -25.23
N LEU A 419 -17.59 13.58 -25.41
CA LEU A 419 -17.80 12.64 -24.32
C LEU A 419 -16.78 11.49 -24.39
N ASN A 420 -16.35 10.98 -23.25
CA ASN A 420 -15.57 9.75 -23.21
C ASN A 420 -16.47 8.51 -23.37
N GLU A 421 -15.86 7.34 -23.63
CA GLU A 421 -16.57 6.06 -23.78
C GLU A 421 -17.43 5.72 -22.55
N ALA A 422 -16.89 5.98 -21.34
CA ALA A 422 -17.60 5.75 -20.09
C ALA A 422 -18.89 6.59 -19.99
N ALA A 423 -18.86 7.86 -20.38
CA ALA A 423 -20.05 8.72 -20.41
C ALA A 423 -21.11 8.21 -21.39
N VAL A 424 -20.69 7.80 -22.58
CA VAL A 424 -21.60 7.24 -23.60
C VAL A 424 -22.26 5.95 -23.09
N LYS A 425 -21.50 5.09 -22.45
CA LYS A 425 -22.01 3.84 -21.86
C LYS A 425 -23.06 4.09 -20.78
N GLU A 426 -22.82 5.07 -19.92
CA GLU A 426 -23.77 5.40 -18.84
C GLU A 426 -25.03 6.13 -19.34
N LEU A 427 -24.90 6.96 -20.39
CA LEU A 427 -26.04 7.58 -21.05
C LEU A 427 -26.98 6.57 -21.70
N LYS A 428 -26.47 5.37 -22.04
CA LYS A 428 -27.22 4.31 -22.74
C LYS A 428 -27.85 4.78 -24.05
N ILE A 429 -27.10 5.52 -24.86
CA ILE A 429 -27.52 6.03 -26.15
C ILE A 429 -26.68 5.38 -27.25
N ASP A 430 -27.32 4.79 -28.26
CA ASP A 430 -26.63 4.11 -29.36
C ASP A 430 -25.82 5.05 -30.25
N ASN A 431 -26.34 6.22 -30.57
CA ASN A 431 -25.66 7.24 -31.40
C ASN A 431 -25.75 8.61 -30.72
N PRO A 432 -24.78 9.02 -29.89
CA PRO A 432 -24.83 10.25 -29.15
C PRO A 432 -24.47 11.51 -30.00
N ILE A 433 -23.72 11.34 -31.09
CA ILE A 433 -23.23 12.47 -31.93
C ILE A 433 -24.41 13.26 -32.53
N GLY A 434 -24.37 14.57 -32.39
CA GLY A 434 -25.41 15.50 -32.83
C GLY A 434 -26.57 15.64 -31.85
N LYS A 435 -26.67 14.79 -30.82
CA LYS A 435 -27.70 14.89 -29.78
C LYS A 435 -27.34 15.92 -28.74
N THR A 436 -28.36 16.39 -28.02
CA THR A 436 -28.21 17.39 -26.96
C THR A 436 -28.27 16.74 -25.59
N LEU A 437 -27.35 17.17 -24.72
CA LEU A 437 -27.32 16.84 -23.31
C LEU A 437 -27.73 18.08 -22.51
N SER A 438 -28.84 18.03 -21.79
CA SER A 438 -29.42 19.19 -21.15
C SER A 438 -29.71 19.01 -19.68
N ARG A 439 -29.94 20.13 -19.04
CA ARG A 439 -30.43 20.23 -17.68
C ARG A 439 -31.75 20.93 -17.74
N LYS A 440 -32.68 20.59 -16.84
CA LYS A 440 -33.98 21.25 -16.73
C LYS A 440 -33.80 22.78 -16.77
N ASP A 441 -34.51 23.44 -17.70
CA ASP A 441 -34.51 24.88 -17.88
C ASP A 441 -33.21 25.54 -18.38
N GLN A 442 -32.26 24.77 -18.93
CA GLN A 442 -31.02 25.29 -19.54
C GLN A 442 -30.87 24.82 -20.99
N LYS A 443 -30.28 25.67 -21.84
CA LYS A 443 -29.90 25.27 -23.19
C LYS A 443 -28.91 24.09 -23.13
N GLY A 444 -29.16 23.06 -23.94
CA GLY A 444 -28.35 21.84 -23.98
C GLY A 444 -26.97 22.06 -24.57
N PHE A 445 -26.11 21.06 -24.33
CA PHE A 445 -24.79 20.92 -24.95
C PHE A 445 -24.91 19.96 -26.13
N ILE A 446 -24.30 20.28 -27.26
CA ILE A 446 -24.29 19.44 -28.48
C ILE A 446 -23.08 18.50 -28.40
N ILE A 447 -23.30 17.21 -28.59
CA ILE A 447 -22.25 16.21 -28.60
C ILE A 447 -21.65 16.12 -30.01
N ASP A 448 -20.42 16.60 -30.19
CA ASP A 448 -19.72 16.57 -31.48
C ASP A 448 -18.91 15.32 -31.74
N GLY A 449 -18.49 14.64 -30.67
CA GLY A 449 -17.71 13.45 -30.84
C GLY A 449 -17.49 12.65 -29.55
N ILE A 450 -16.81 11.51 -29.72
CA ILE A 450 -16.47 10.59 -28.66
C ILE A 450 -14.96 10.43 -28.66
N PHE A 451 -14.34 10.59 -27.50
CA PHE A 451 -12.92 10.34 -27.30
C PHE A 451 -12.67 9.09 -26.44
N LYS A 452 -11.48 8.51 -26.59
CA LYS A 452 -11.04 7.33 -25.84
C LYS A 452 -10.94 7.63 -24.35
N ASP A 453 -11.37 6.69 -23.52
CA ASP A 453 -11.22 6.79 -22.08
C ASP A 453 -9.77 7.03 -21.68
N PHE A 454 -9.56 7.87 -20.67
CA PHE A 454 -8.27 8.07 -20.05
C PHE A 454 -8.32 7.92 -18.52
N TYR A 455 -7.20 7.53 -17.93
CA TYR A 455 -7.10 7.21 -16.51
C TYR A 455 -6.29 8.27 -15.76
N ILE A 456 -6.95 9.04 -14.90
CA ILE A 456 -6.36 10.07 -14.01
C ILE A 456 -6.68 9.81 -12.53
N ALA A 457 -7.09 8.60 -12.23
CA ALA A 457 -7.47 8.13 -10.89
C ALA A 457 -6.63 6.90 -10.52
N PRO A 458 -6.66 6.45 -9.25
CA PRO A 458 -6.04 5.20 -8.86
C PRO A 458 -6.51 4.03 -9.73
N PRO A 459 -5.65 3.05 -10.04
CA PRO A 459 -5.95 1.99 -11.00
C PRO A 459 -7.06 1.01 -10.56
N THR A 460 -7.54 1.17 -9.33
CA THR A 460 -8.68 0.42 -8.76
C THR A 460 -10.01 1.15 -8.93
N VAL A 461 -9.99 2.40 -9.39
CA VAL A 461 -11.19 3.21 -9.60
C VAL A 461 -11.60 3.14 -11.07
N PRO A 462 -12.84 2.76 -11.39
CA PRO A 462 -13.34 2.77 -12.76
C PRO A 462 -13.25 4.17 -13.39
N VAL A 463 -13.05 4.20 -14.71
CA VAL A 463 -13.10 5.46 -15.45
C VAL A 463 -14.47 6.09 -15.28
N LYS A 464 -14.47 7.35 -14.83
CA LYS A 464 -15.70 8.12 -14.64
C LYS A 464 -16.17 8.73 -15.97
N PRO A 465 -17.46 9.03 -16.09
CA PRO A 465 -17.97 9.87 -17.17
C PRO A 465 -17.28 11.24 -17.19
N VAL A 466 -16.68 11.57 -18.32
CA VAL A 466 -15.98 12.84 -18.55
C VAL A 466 -16.53 13.52 -19.81
N MET A 467 -16.71 14.82 -19.73
CA MET A 467 -16.96 15.65 -20.89
C MET A 467 -15.88 16.72 -21.05
N LEU A 468 -15.42 16.89 -22.26
CA LEU A 468 -14.58 18.01 -22.65
C LEU A 468 -15.50 19.14 -23.15
N GLU A 469 -15.52 20.27 -22.44
CA GLU A 469 -16.33 21.45 -22.78
C GLU A 469 -15.45 22.43 -23.53
N PHE A 470 -15.76 22.63 -24.81
CA PHE A 470 -15.08 23.59 -25.66
C PHE A 470 -15.66 24.98 -25.41
N SER A 471 -14.84 25.86 -24.88
CA SER A 471 -15.21 27.25 -24.60
C SER A 471 -14.21 28.17 -25.28
N PRO A 472 -14.69 28.97 -26.27
CA PRO A 472 -13.79 29.93 -26.88
C PRO A 472 -13.47 31.04 -25.89
N GLY A 473 -12.18 31.22 -25.61
CA GLY A 473 -11.63 32.44 -25.07
C GLY A 473 -12.25 33.04 -23.80
N LYS A 474 -13.08 32.28 -23.04
CA LYS A 474 -13.38 32.71 -21.69
C LYS A 474 -12.05 32.69 -20.96
N LYS A 475 -11.47 33.89 -20.74
CA LYS A 475 -10.48 34.05 -19.66
C LYS A 475 -11.08 33.33 -18.49
N ASN A 476 -10.54 32.14 -18.21
CA ASN A 476 -10.89 31.41 -16.99
C ASN A 476 -10.82 32.44 -15.87
N ILE A 477 -11.73 32.34 -14.92
CA ILE A 477 -11.73 33.18 -13.72
C ILE A 477 -10.30 33.26 -13.29
N GLN A 478 -9.66 34.40 -13.62
CA GLN A 478 -8.29 34.64 -13.29
C GLN A 478 -8.20 34.40 -11.81
N ASN A 479 -7.46 33.37 -11.43
CA ASN A 479 -7.28 33.08 -10.03
C ASN A 479 -6.37 34.20 -9.54
N ASP A 480 -6.96 35.30 -9.03
CA ASP A 480 -6.26 36.53 -8.62
C ASP A 480 -5.17 36.27 -7.56
N TYR A 481 -5.04 35.02 -7.14
CA TYR A 481 -4.15 34.62 -6.07
C TYR A 481 -2.91 33.83 -6.51
N SER A 482 -2.94 33.17 -7.66
CA SER A 482 -1.82 32.32 -8.13
C SER A 482 -1.68 32.34 -9.64
N THR A 483 -0.46 32.15 -10.13
CA THR A 483 -0.19 31.87 -11.55
C THR A 483 0.23 30.42 -11.72
N THR A 484 -0.39 29.76 -12.68
CA THR A 484 -0.03 28.38 -13.08
C THR A 484 0.51 28.41 -14.51
N ALA A 485 1.64 27.75 -14.74
CA ALA A 485 2.15 27.50 -16.07
C ALA A 485 2.33 26.00 -16.28
N ILE A 486 1.75 25.50 -17.34
CA ILE A 486 1.81 24.10 -17.75
C ILE A 486 2.82 23.98 -18.89
N PHE A 487 3.66 22.98 -18.83
CA PHE A 487 4.74 22.84 -19.80
C PHE A 487 5.06 21.38 -20.12
N ARG A 488 5.73 21.18 -21.25
CA ARG A 488 6.41 19.93 -21.59
C ARG A 488 7.89 20.17 -21.58
N HIS A 489 8.64 19.39 -20.79
CA HIS A 489 10.10 19.47 -20.75
C HIS A 489 10.73 18.57 -21.82
N GLN A 490 12.02 18.79 -22.08
CA GLN A 490 12.80 17.93 -22.96
C GLN A 490 12.94 16.54 -22.35
N PRO A 491 12.84 15.46 -23.15
CA PRO A 491 13.01 14.09 -22.64
C PRO A 491 14.30 13.93 -21.84
N GLY A 492 14.19 13.36 -20.64
CA GLY A 492 15.32 13.13 -19.74
C GLY A 492 15.82 14.35 -18.97
N SER A 493 15.23 15.53 -19.15
CA SER A 493 15.66 16.76 -18.46
C SER A 493 14.88 17.13 -17.21
N ARG A 494 14.10 16.20 -16.64
CA ARG A 494 13.15 16.48 -15.55
C ARG A 494 13.79 17.20 -14.35
N GLU A 495 14.89 16.68 -13.81
CA GLU A 495 15.57 17.28 -12.65
C GLU A 495 16.15 18.66 -12.98
N LEU A 496 16.75 18.80 -14.16
CA LEU A 496 17.22 20.10 -14.63
C LEU A 496 16.08 21.10 -14.81
N CYS A 497 14.97 20.64 -15.38
CA CYS A 497 13.76 21.42 -15.55
C CYS A 497 13.21 21.90 -14.21
N LYS A 498 13.10 21.01 -13.22
CA LYS A 498 12.65 21.35 -11.87
C LYS A 498 13.52 22.47 -11.27
N GLN A 499 14.83 22.28 -11.29
CA GLN A 499 15.79 23.28 -10.76
C GLN A 499 15.70 24.63 -11.49
N GLN A 500 15.64 24.62 -12.82
CA GLN A 500 15.55 25.86 -13.60
C GLN A 500 14.24 26.60 -13.36
N VAL A 501 13.12 25.87 -13.32
CA VAL A 501 11.78 26.45 -13.07
C VAL A 501 11.69 27.00 -11.65
N GLU A 502 12.17 26.27 -10.63
CA GLU A 502 12.18 26.75 -9.25
C GLU A 502 13.08 27.99 -9.07
N GLN A 503 14.26 28.02 -9.69
CA GLN A 503 15.16 29.18 -9.65
C GLN A 503 14.55 30.39 -10.35
N LEU A 504 13.94 30.17 -11.51
CA LEU A 504 13.23 31.23 -12.25
C LEU A 504 12.07 31.79 -11.42
N ALA A 505 11.25 30.91 -10.86
CA ALA A 505 10.12 31.27 -10.02
C ALA A 505 10.54 32.12 -8.81
N LYS A 506 11.60 31.71 -8.10
CA LYS A 506 12.18 32.48 -7.00
C LYS A 506 12.76 33.83 -7.44
N LYS A 507 13.35 33.90 -8.63
CA LYS A 507 13.88 35.17 -9.20
C LYS A 507 12.76 36.14 -9.57
N MET A 508 11.67 35.61 -10.17
CA MET A 508 10.51 36.43 -10.58
C MET A 508 9.69 36.90 -9.37
N GLN A 509 9.55 36.03 -8.37
CA GLN A 509 8.78 36.29 -7.16
C GLN A 509 9.61 35.93 -5.90
N PRO A 510 10.49 36.84 -5.44
CA PRO A 510 11.34 36.59 -4.27
C PRO A 510 10.55 36.35 -2.98
N ASN A 511 9.34 36.92 -2.90
CA ASN A 511 8.43 36.79 -1.76
C ASN A 511 7.38 35.69 -1.97
N ALA A 512 7.60 34.76 -2.89
CA ALA A 512 6.69 33.64 -3.06
C ALA A 512 6.59 32.82 -1.76
N VAL A 513 5.38 32.67 -1.28
CA VAL A 513 5.09 31.87 -0.08
C VAL A 513 5.22 30.39 -0.41
N ASP A 514 4.89 30.03 -1.64
CA ASP A 514 4.88 28.66 -2.07
C ASP A 514 5.14 28.54 -3.59
N ILE A 515 6.06 27.67 -3.97
CA ILE A 515 6.39 27.35 -5.35
C ILE A 515 6.27 25.83 -5.50
N HIS A 516 5.23 25.38 -6.16
CA HIS A 516 5.03 23.97 -6.45
C HIS A 516 5.34 23.67 -7.91
N VAL A 517 6.38 22.88 -8.14
CA VAL A 517 6.66 22.29 -9.45
C VAL A 517 6.27 20.83 -9.40
N THR A 518 5.29 20.43 -10.20
CA THR A 518 4.70 19.10 -10.21
C THR A 518 4.87 18.44 -11.57
N PHE A 519 5.16 17.15 -11.59
CA PHE A 519 5.22 16.38 -12.84
C PHE A 519 4.10 15.36 -12.88
N MET A 520 3.45 15.21 -14.01
CA MET A 520 2.31 14.33 -14.17
C MET A 520 2.64 12.86 -13.93
N GLU A 521 3.86 12.46 -14.25
CA GLU A 521 4.37 11.12 -13.92
C GLU A 521 4.47 10.92 -12.41
N GLU A 522 4.96 11.92 -11.66
CA GLU A 522 5.06 11.84 -10.20
C GLU A 522 3.70 11.78 -9.53
N GLU A 523 2.72 12.52 -10.03
CA GLU A 523 1.35 12.47 -9.52
C GLU A 523 0.74 11.08 -9.75
N TYR A 524 0.95 10.48 -10.91
CA TYR A 524 0.51 9.12 -11.18
C TYR A 524 1.22 8.09 -10.29
N GLU A 525 2.51 8.30 -10.02
CA GLU A 525 3.28 7.45 -9.09
C GLU A 525 2.72 7.48 -7.66
N LYS A 526 2.14 8.60 -7.23
CA LYS A 526 1.48 8.70 -5.91
C LYS A 526 0.31 7.72 -5.80
N PHE A 527 -0.45 7.50 -6.88
CA PHE A 527 -1.52 6.51 -6.91
C PHE A 527 -1.02 5.07 -6.76
N LEU A 528 0.20 4.80 -7.21
CA LEU A 528 0.83 3.48 -7.11
C LEU A 528 1.68 3.31 -5.83
N LYS A 529 1.76 4.33 -4.98
CA LYS A 529 2.60 4.31 -3.77
C LYS A 529 2.21 3.17 -2.83
N SER A 530 0.90 2.96 -2.64
CA SER A 530 0.39 1.90 -1.77
C SER A 530 0.78 0.51 -2.27
N GLU A 531 0.62 0.25 -3.57
CA GLU A 531 0.97 -1.00 -4.24
C GLU A 531 2.48 -1.25 -4.23
N LYS A 532 3.28 -0.21 -4.47
CA LYS A 532 4.75 -0.29 -4.39
C LYS A 532 5.24 -0.58 -2.98
N THR A 533 4.62 0.04 -1.99
CA THR A 533 4.93 -0.23 -0.57
C THR A 533 4.57 -1.68 -0.21
N LEU A 534 3.39 -2.14 -0.62
CA LEU A 534 2.98 -3.54 -0.43
C LEU A 534 3.98 -4.51 -1.09
N LEU A 535 4.41 -4.23 -2.32
CA LEU A 535 5.39 -5.06 -3.03
C LEU A 535 6.72 -5.14 -2.26
N LYS A 536 7.29 -4.00 -1.87
CA LYS A 536 8.55 -3.96 -1.12
C LYS A 536 8.47 -4.75 0.19
N MET A 537 7.36 -4.60 0.91
CA MET A 537 7.14 -5.35 2.16
C MET A 537 6.95 -6.85 1.89
N LEU A 538 6.23 -7.22 0.83
CA LEU A 538 6.03 -8.62 0.45
C LEU A 538 7.33 -9.28 -0.02
N ASP A 539 8.16 -8.56 -0.77
CA ASP A 539 9.48 -9.03 -1.20
C ASP A 539 10.40 -9.29 0.02
N PHE A 540 10.41 -8.38 0.99
CA PHE A 540 11.15 -8.58 2.24
C PHE A 540 10.67 -9.84 2.98
N VAL A 541 9.37 -10.00 3.17
CA VAL A 541 8.76 -11.19 3.79
C VAL A 541 9.10 -12.46 3.00
N THR A 542 9.06 -12.38 1.67
CA THR A 542 9.41 -13.49 0.77
C THR A 542 10.85 -13.96 0.98
N ILE A 543 11.81 -13.02 1.04
CA ILE A 543 13.22 -13.32 1.28
C ILE A 543 13.40 -14.01 2.65
N VAL A 544 12.75 -13.48 3.70
CA VAL A 544 12.81 -14.08 5.04
C VAL A 544 12.22 -15.49 5.05
N CYS A 545 11.06 -15.70 4.41
CA CYS A 545 10.46 -17.04 4.29
C CYS A 545 11.35 -18.03 3.55
N ILE A 546 11.99 -17.62 2.45
CA ILE A 546 12.93 -18.46 1.70
C ILE A 546 14.10 -18.84 2.61
N LEU A 547 14.71 -17.89 3.32
CA LEU A 547 15.82 -18.16 4.22
C LEU A 547 15.43 -19.15 5.33
N ILE A 548 14.29 -18.95 6.00
CA ILE A 548 13.79 -19.86 7.05
C ILE A 548 13.59 -21.27 6.47
N SER A 549 13.00 -21.37 5.28
CA SER A 549 12.75 -22.67 4.60
C SER A 549 14.05 -23.35 4.20
N LEU A 550 15.04 -22.62 3.68
CA LEU A 550 16.36 -23.18 3.34
C LEU A 550 17.09 -23.68 4.58
N PHE A 551 17.05 -22.94 5.70
CA PHE A 551 17.62 -23.41 6.98
C PHE A 551 16.88 -24.66 7.49
N GLY A 552 15.56 -24.70 7.34
CA GLY A 552 14.76 -25.89 7.69
C GLY A 552 15.15 -27.11 6.89
N VAL A 553 15.26 -26.97 5.56
CA VAL A 553 15.70 -28.06 4.66
C VAL A 553 17.14 -28.49 4.98
N PHE A 554 18.06 -27.52 5.13
CA PHE A 554 19.45 -27.81 5.46
C PHE A 554 19.59 -28.63 6.76
N SER A 555 18.88 -28.20 7.80
CA SER A 555 18.85 -28.88 9.08
C SER A 555 18.26 -30.28 8.97
N GLN A 556 17.13 -30.44 8.27
CA GLN A 556 16.50 -31.73 8.04
C GLN A 556 17.42 -32.69 7.27
N VAL A 557 18.04 -32.21 6.18
CA VAL A 557 18.98 -33.03 5.41
C VAL A 557 20.21 -33.42 6.23
N THR A 558 20.73 -32.52 7.05
CA THR A 558 21.85 -32.81 7.94
C THR A 558 21.51 -33.96 8.87
N LEU A 559 20.33 -33.92 9.49
CA LEU A 559 19.85 -34.98 10.39
C LEU A 559 19.56 -36.29 9.67
N ASP A 560 18.94 -36.23 8.50
CA ASP A 560 18.69 -37.40 7.67
C ASP A 560 20.01 -38.07 7.24
N CYS A 561 21.06 -37.30 6.92
CA CYS A 561 22.40 -37.82 6.63
C CYS A 561 23.01 -38.51 7.86
N GLU A 562 22.88 -37.94 9.05
CA GLU A 562 23.39 -38.55 10.30
C GLU A 562 22.61 -39.81 10.66
N GLN A 563 21.29 -39.82 10.58
CA GLN A 563 20.47 -41.01 10.89
C GLN A 563 20.68 -42.15 9.90
N LYS A 564 20.95 -41.84 8.64
CA LYS A 564 21.16 -42.82 7.56
C LYS A 564 22.65 -43.15 7.35
N LYS A 565 23.54 -42.68 8.23
CA LYS A 565 24.98 -42.88 8.09
C LYS A 565 25.37 -44.34 7.87
N LYS A 566 24.79 -45.27 8.63
CA LYS A 566 24.98 -46.74 8.48
C LYS A 566 24.43 -47.25 7.15
N GLU A 567 23.22 -46.84 6.74
CA GLU A 567 22.64 -47.23 5.46
C GLU A 567 23.50 -46.74 4.29
N ILE A 568 24.04 -45.53 4.38
CA ILE A 568 24.95 -44.96 3.37
C ILE A 568 26.24 -45.81 3.32
N ALA A 569 26.81 -46.16 4.49
CA ALA A 569 28.05 -46.99 4.56
C ALA A 569 27.82 -48.37 3.95
N VAL A 570 26.72 -49.06 4.30
CA VAL A 570 26.38 -50.40 3.73
C VAL A 570 26.18 -50.31 2.22
N ARG A 571 25.49 -49.29 1.71
CA ARG A 571 25.31 -49.11 0.26
C ARG A 571 26.63 -48.89 -0.47
N LYS A 572 27.55 -48.11 0.13
CA LYS A 572 28.88 -47.87 -0.42
C LYS A 572 29.73 -49.15 -0.47
N VAL A 573 29.68 -49.96 0.59
CA VAL A 573 30.37 -51.29 0.58
C VAL A 573 29.80 -52.19 -0.48
N ASN A 574 28.51 -52.07 -0.82
CA ASN A 574 27.84 -52.79 -1.93
C ASN A 574 28.00 -52.09 -3.30
N GLY A 575 28.93 -51.14 -3.45
CA GLY A 575 29.28 -50.54 -4.73
C GLY A 575 28.47 -49.31 -5.14
N ALA A 576 27.66 -48.70 -4.26
CA ALA A 576 26.95 -47.47 -4.60
C ALA A 576 27.90 -46.26 -4.70
N GLU A 577 27.76 -45.47 -5.74
CA GLU A 577 28.51 -44.24 -5.94
C GLU A 577 27.92 -43.06 -5.14
N ALA A 578 28.72 -41.99 -4.98
CA ALA A 578 28.27 -40.78 -4.32
C ALA A 578 27.05 -40.16 -5.03
N SER A 579 26.95 -40.30 -6.37
CA SER A 579 25.83 -39.89 -7.20
C SER A 579 24.50 -40.57 -6.81
N ASP A 580 24.56 -41.88 -6.48
CA ASP A 580 23.35 -42.63 -6.09
C ASP A 580 22.80 -42.16 -4.75
N ILE A 581 23.72 -41.85 -3.83
CA ILE A 581 23.36 -41.29 -2.51
C ILE A 581 22.77 -39.90 -2.66
N MET A 582 23.39 -39.04 -3.47
CA MET A 582 22.85 -37.70 -3.78
C MET A 582 21.46 -37.79 -4.38
N ARG A 583 21.26 -38.63 -5.41
CA ARG A 583 19.96 -38.85 -6.05
C ARG A 583 18.87 -39.30 -5.06
N MET A 584 19.20 -40.14 -4.11
CA MET A 584 18.28 -40.60 -3.05
C MET A 584 17.78 -39.45 -2.18
N PHE A 585 18.67 -38.56 -1.72
CA PHE A 585 18.30 -37.42 -0.87
C PHE A 585 17.55 -36.34 -1.67
N PHE A 586 18.03 -36.01 -2.90
CA PHE A 586 17.36 -35.06 -3.76
C PHE A 586 15.95 -35.52 -4.16
N ALA A 587 15.76 -36.80 -4.48
CA ALA A 587 14.45 -37.34 -4.80
C ALA A 587 13.47 -37.22 -3.61
N GLY A 588 13.97 -37.33 -2.39
CA GLY A 588 13.17 -37.08 -1.17
C GLY A 588 12.67 -35.66 -1.06
N ASN A 589 13.59 -34.69 -1.18
CA ASN A 589 13.26 -33.26 -1.12
C ASN A 589 12.41 -32.80 -2.29
N LEU A 590 12.69 -33.31 -3.51
CA LEU A 590 11.91 -33.00 -4.70
C LEU A 590 10.45 -33.47 -4.58
N ARG A 591 10.20 -34.66 -3.98
CA ARG A 591 8.82 -35.11 -3.72
C ARG A 591 8.08 -34.16 -2.79
N LEU A 592 8.74 -33.66 -1.72
CA LEU A 592 8.12 -32.70 -0.80
C LEU A 592 7.82 -31.37 -1.53
N LEU A 593 8.75 -30.90 -2.37
CA LEU A 593 8.52 -29.71 -3.20
C LEU A 593 7.37 -29.91 -4.18
N CYS A 594 7.25 -31.06 -4.84
CA CYS A 594 6.14 -31.37 -5.72
C CYS A 594 4.79 -31.35 -4.99
N ILE A 595 4.74 -31.98 -3.80
CA ILE A 595 3.51 -31.98 -2.96
C ILE A 595 3.17 -30.54 -2.56
N ALA A 596 4.15 -29.77 -2.11
CA ALA A 596 3.96 -28.38 -1.74
C ALA A 596 3.45 -27.53 -2.93
N SER A 597 4.00 -27.75 -4.11
CA SER A 597 3.63 -27.01 -5.33
C SER A 597 2.19 -27.28 -5.78
N VAL A 598 1.73 -28.53 -5.68
CA VAL A 598 0.35 -28.93 -6.02
C VAL A 598 -0.68 -28.22 -5.13
N ILE A 599 -0.32 -27.89 -3.91
CA ILE A 599 -1.19 -27.15 -2.98
C ILE A 599 -1.00 -25.63 -3.13
N ALA A 600 0.27 -25.17 -3.16
CA ALA A 600 0.59 -23.75 -3.13
C ALA A 600 0.15 -23.01 -4.40
N PHE A 601 0.41 -23.55 -5.59
CA PHE A 601 0.09 -22.85 -6.82
C PHE A 601 -1.41 -22.59 -7.02
N PRO A 602 -2.32 -23.55 -6.83
CA PRO A 602 -3.75 -23.29 -6.94
C PRO A 602 -4.23 -22.28 -5.90
N ALA A 603 -3.78 -22.41 -4.63
CA ALA A 603 -4.18 -21.50 -3.57
C ALA A 603 -3.70 -20.06 -3.86
N SER A 604 -2.44 -19.89 -4.24
CA SER A 604 -1.88 -18.57 -4.58
C SER A 604 -2.51 -17.97 -5.83
N TYR A 605 -2.85 -18.81 -6.83
CA TYR A 605 -3.56 -18.35 -8.02
C TYR A 605 -4.93 -17.77 -7.67
N LEU A 606 -5.72 -18.47 -6.83
CA LEU A 606 -7.04 -18.00 -6.42
C LEU A 606 -6.95 -16.68 -5.63
N ILE A 607 -5.99 -16.58 -4.71
CA ILE A 607 -5.75 -15.34 -3.93
C ILE A 607 -5.40 -14.18 -4.87
N MET A 608 -4.43 -14.40 -5.77
CA MET A 608 -3.95 -13.34 -6.67
C MET A 608 -4.97 -12.98 -7.74
N LYS A 609 -5.77 -13.94 -8.21
CA LYS A 609 -6.85 -13.68 -9.15
C LYS A 609 -7.89 -12.74 -8.52
N SER A 610 -8.38 -13.07 -7.32
CA SER A 610 -9.34 -12.23 -6.59
C SER A 610 -8.76 -10.83 -6.29
N TRP A 611 -7.45 -10.74 -6.02
CA TRP A 611 -6.80 -9.44 -5.79
C TRP A 611 -6.68 -8.61 -7.07
N ILE A 612 -6.30 -9.22 -8.22
CA ILE A 612 -6.19 -8.55 -9.52
C ILE A 612 -7.56 -8.07 -10.02
N GLU A 613 -8.64 -8.80 -9.73
CA GLU A 613 -10.00 -8.43 -10.12
C GLU A 613 -10.45 -7.07 -9.55
N ASN A 614 -9.80 -6.56 -8.50
CA ASN A 614 -10.04 -5.21 -7.98
C ASN A 614 -9.46 -4.10 -8.87
N TYR A 615 -8.62 -4.43 -9.84
CA TYR A 615 -8.01 -3.46 -10.76
C TYR A 615 -8.79 -3.34 -12.05
N VAL A 616 -8.89 -2.12 -12.56
CA VAL A 616 -9.50 -1.86 -13.88
C VAL A 616 -8.58 -2.36 -14.99
N LEU A 617 -7.27 -2.10 -14.84
CA LEU A 617 -6.24 -2.57 -15.75
C LEU A 617 -5.57 -3.82 -15.16
N GLN A 618 -5.92 -4.99 -15.68
CA GLN A 618 -5.53 -6.28 -15.13
C GLN A 618 -4.40 -6.91 -15.95
N ALA A 619 -3.30 -7.28 -15.29
CA ALA A 619 -2.25 -8.08 -15.90
C ALA A 619 -2.64 -9.57 -15.93
N ALA A 620 -2.54 -10.21 -17.07
CA ALA A 620 -2.78 -11.64 -17.17
C ALA A 620 -1.73 -12.44 -16.37
N ILE A 621 -2.17 -13.40 -15.55
CA ILE A 621 -1.27 -14.32 -14.85
C ILE A 621 -0.70 -15.31 -15.85
N SER A 622 0.62 -15.23 -16.10
CA SER A 622 1.28 -16.04 -17.13
C SER A 622 1.61 -17.45 -16.62
N TRP A 623 1.35 -18.46 -17.46
CA TRP A 623 1.61 -19.88 -17.14
C TRP A 623 3.09 -20.19 -16.92
N TRP A 624 4.02 -19.44 -17.52
CA TRP A 624 5.47 -19.65 -17.39
C TRP A 624 6.02 -19.33 -16.00
N LEU A 625 5.24 -18.57 -15.16
CA LEU A 625 5.63 -18.28 -13.77
C LEU A 625 5.77 -19.57 -12.95
N TYR A 626 4.90 -20.55 -13.17
CA TYR A 626 4.91 -21.81 -12.42
C TYR A 626 6.23 -22.59 -12.58
N PRO A 627 6.67 -22.93 -13.80
CA PRO A 627 7.92 -23.66 -14.00
C PRO A 627 9.17 -22.85 -13.61
N VAL A 628 9.15 -21.52 -13.75
CA VAL A 628 10.28 -20.67 -13.35
C VAL A 628 10.42 -20.67 -11.82
N ILE A 629 9.35 -20.44 -11.09
CA ILE A 629 9.37 -20.46 -9.61
C ILE A 629 9.82 -21.82 -9.10
N TRP A 630 9.27 -22.90 -9.67
CA TRP A 630 9.64 -24.25 -9.32
C TRP A 630 11.12 -24.53 -9.59
N GLY A 631 11.63 -24.13 -10.77
CA GLY A 631 13.04 -24.28 -11.13
C GLY A 631 14.00 -23.51 -10.21
N VAL A 632 13.65 -22.27 -9.85
CA VAL A 632 14.44 -21.47 -8.89
C VAL A 632 14.50 -22.15 -7.53
N LEU A 633 13.39 -22.68 -7.04
CA LEU A 633 13.37 -23.39 -5.76
C LEU A 633 14.17 -24.69 -5.79
N VAL A 634 14.07 -25.46 -6.87
CA VAL A 634 14.93 -26.65 -7.07
C VAL A 634 16.40 -26.28 -7.03
N LEU A 635 16.79 -25.22 -7.72
CA LEU A 635 18.16 -24.72 -7.73
C LEU A 635 18.63 -24.31 -6.32
N LEU A 636 17.83 -23.52 -5.61
CA LEU A 636 18.16 -23.09 -4.24
C LEU A 636 18.28 -24.27 -3.28
N LEU A 637 17.36 -25.23 -3.33
CA LEU A 637 17.42 -26.44 -2.53
C LEU A 637 18.67 -27.27 -2.85
N THR A 638 19.00 -27.43 -4.12
CA THR A 638 20.17 -28.16 -4.57
C THR A 638 21.47 -27.53 -4.10
N LEU A 639 21.60 -26.21 -4.23
CA LEU A 639 22.77 -25.45 -3.77
C LEU A 639 22.91 -25.52 -2.24
N CYS A 640 21.80 -25.35 -1.50
CA CYS A 640 21.82 -25.38 -0.05
C CYS A 640 22.19 -26.74 0.53
N THR A 641 21.70 -27.83 -0.05
CA THR A 641 21.84 -29.17 0.53
C THR A 641 22.97 -29.99 -0.11
N GLY A 642 23.37 -29.66 -1.34
CA GLY A 642 24.32 -30.45 -2.15
C GLY A 642 25.66 -30.68 -1.45
N TRP A 643 26.25 -29.61 -0.93
CA TRP A 643 27.54 -29.71 -0.22
C TRP A 643 27.45 -30.64 1.00
N ARG A 644 26.37 -30.60 1.77
CA ARG A 644 26.19 -31.43 2.97
C ARG A 644 26.01 -32.91 2.60
N ILE A 645 25.21 -33.18 1.58
CA ILE A 645 24.99 -34.54 1.07
C ILE A 645 26.28 -35.12 0.50
N GLN A 646 27.02 -34.32 -0.28
CA GLN A 646 28.31 -34.71 -0.85
C GLN A 646 29.33 -35.07 0.24
N LYS A 647 29.40 -34.25 1.32
CA LYS A 647 30.25 -34.54 2.47
C LYS A 647 29.88 -35.87 3.15
N ALA A 648 28.58 -36.15 3.33
CA ALA A 648 28.09 -37.40 3.89
C ALA A 648 28.35 -38.59 2.96
N ALA A 649 28.19 -38.41 1.65
CA ALA A 649 28.45 -39.41 0.64
C ALA A 649 29.96 -39.76 0.53
N ASN A 650 30.87 -38.87 0.85
CA ASN A 650 32.31 -39.07 0.76
C ASN A 650 32.95 -39.61 2.06
N GLN A 651 32.17 -39.87 3.15
CA GLN A 651 32.69 -40.46 4.36
C GLN A 651 33.19 -41.90 4.15
N ASN A 652 34.27 -42.24 4.85
CA ASN A 652 34.84 -43.59 4.77
C ASN A 652 33.90 -44.62 5.45
N PRO A 653 33.42 -45.66 4.71
CA PRO A 653 32.51 -46.65 5.27
C PRO A 653 33.10 -47.43 6.44
N ALA A 654 34.43 -47.70 6.41
CA ALA A 654 35.09 -48.45 7.45
C ALA A 654 35.12 -47.75 8.82
N GLU A 655 35.27 -46.39 8.82
CA GLU A 655 35.23 -45.60 10.06
C GLU A 655 33.82 -45.55 10.65
N VAL A 656 32.79 -45.50 9.77
CA VAL A 656 31.38 -45.43 10.20
C VAL A 656 30.95 -46.76 10.85
N ILE A 657 31.42 -47.89 10.35
CA ILE A 657 31.08 -49.23 10.89
C ILE A 657 31.84 -49.52 12.17
N LYS A 658 33.09 -48.99 12.30
CA LYS A 658 33.99 -49.22 13.43
C LYS A 658 33.71 -48.32 14.66
N SER A 659 32.95 -47.23 14.49
CA SER A 659 32.69 -46.19 15.54
C SER A 659 31.61 -46.60 16.55
N GLU A 660 31.37 -47.88 16.77
CA GLU A 660 30.66 -48.48 17.90
C GLU A 660 31.69 -49.20 18.74
#